data_62c4149763345819b302e22ebebb7b15
#
_entry.id   62c4149763345819b302e22ebebb7b15
#
_cell.length_a   1.000
_cell.length_b   1.000
_cell.length_c   1.000
_cell.angle_alpha   90.00
_cell.angle_beta   90.00
_cell.angle_gamma   90.00
#
_symmetry.space_group_name_H-M   'P 1'
#
loop_
_entity.id
_entity.type
_entity.pdbx_description
1 polymer ?
#
loop_
_entity_poly.entity_id
_entity_poly.type
_entity_poly.pdbx_seq_one_letter_code
_entity_poly.pdbx_strand_id
1 'polypeptide(L)'
;MAGNAQHFHCTDTTGGCDDRRFYFKTAVSKRDNPDRLAEYLPLAHKNGIRVIVYFNVHWYTKEFGKEHPDWVQIKEDGKPIDDVYTTGTSMCINSPYREWVFQILRDLCSYDIDGIFYDGPIFFASTCYCEACRQLYKQRTGEEMPPKSDRNHPLWKGLIDFQADSLEKFLSESNSIIKGLRPDTLFCMNGNSSWPYWPTGRDNHRIIKHTDLLGAEGGFIYGDLNQTPIYKPGITARLLASQSRGKPALVFDCAGHKSWSWYMLPEQEISMLLAETLAGGANFWVPFFPSDLSQPELRVVAAYDKLVKKNPEAFGSTRSMARVALLWPGVSVEFYEGSSVPLTDFTKEIKAAKVGDIGQEFLGFYEGLARAQVPFDVIDEDNFDGLPQYELLVMPNAACLSADSSRVIAEFVREGGSLVASFETSLYDEKGVRKGDFGLAELLGIEFSGRVFGPMQWDYISPDLGSDSPLLKGITKEFIPAPTYGLEVKTTTGQTLARFCTKLVGCYDHSPQVSHLPFLVTNQFGRGRAVYLAGTFGISLSDFRFPEYLTLMRNLAGKLSSRPVVVKNAPWVEVSIRRADDEVFVHLVNQTAGLKRPLTHIQALTDLEVYLPKSKFKHARTLRSSKELRTKVDRGGSSFTVPVLADYEVIGLPLRR
;
A
#
# COMPACT_ATOMS: atom_id res chain seq x y z
N MET A 1 -18.90 6.97 -3.50
CA MET A 1 -19.50 8.25 -3.10
C MET A 1 -18.79 9.36 -3.86
N ALA A 2 -19.32 9.82 -4.95
CA ALA A 2 -18.67 10.83 -5.77
C ALA A 2 -18.87 12.21 -5.17
N GLY A 3 -17.89 12.75 -4.45
CA GLY A 3 -17.78 14.14 -4.04
C GLY A 3 -18.93 14.75 -3.20
N ASN A 4 -19.79 13.90 -2.60
CA ASN A 4 -20.97 14.35 -1.87
C ASN A 4 -20.88 14.08 -0.36
N ALA A 5 -19.71 13.78 0.17
CA ALA A 5 -19.49 13.57 1.60
C ALA A 5 -18.45 14.56 2.12
N GLN A 6 -18.70 15.09 3.31
CA GLN A 6 -17.78 15.98 4.01
C GLN A 6 -17.58 15.51 5.45
N HIS A 7 -16.33 15.55 5.92
CA HIS A 7 -16.03 15.34 7.32
C HIS A 7 -16.41 16.58 8.14
N PHE A 8 -17.16 16.37 9.22
CA PHE A 8 -17.46 17.36 10.22
C PHE A 8 -16.69 17.02 11.51
N HIS A 9 -15.74 17.87 11.89
CA HIS A 9 -15.01 17.69 13.14
C HIS A 9 -15.93 17.91 14.33
N CYS A 10 -16.21 16.88 15.11
CA CYS A 10 -17.09 16.98 16.27
C CYS A 10 -16.41 17.62 17.48
N THR A 11 -15.08 17.71 17.47
CA THR A 11 -14.28 18.36 18.52
C THR A 11 -13.28 19.34 17.89
N ASP A 12 -12.90 20.37 18.64
CA ASP A 12 -11.70 21.16 18.31
C ASP A 12 -10.46 20.30 18.58
N THR A 13 -9.62 20.15 17.56
CA THR A 13 -8.37 19.38 17.64
C THR A 13 -7.13 20.24 17.77
N THR A 14 -7.27 21.56 17.97
CA THR A 14 -6.12 22.46 18.17
C THR A 14 -5.33 22.09 19.42
N GLY A 15 -4.14 21.51 19.23
CA GLY A 15 -3.29 21.02 20.33
C GLY A 15 -3.75 19.69 20.94
N GLY A 16 -4.73 18.99 20.35
CA GLY A 16 -5.33 17.76 20.80
C GLY A 16 -6.80 17.89 21.20
N CYS A 17 -7.52 16.78 21.24
CA CYS A 17 -8.90 16.75 21.72
C CYS A 17 -9.00 17.03 23.21
N ASP A 18 -10.17 17.54 23.63
CA ASP A 18 -10.47 17.90 25.02
C ASP A 18 -11.99 17.77 25.24
N ASP A 19 -12.42 17.36 26.42
CA ASP A 19 -13.84 17.22 26.79
C ASP A 19 -14.59 18.55 26.97
N ARG A 20 -13.93 19.67 26.69
CA ARG A 20 -14.43 21.05 26.80
C ARG A 20 -14.74 21.70 25.45
N ARG A 21 -14.46 21.02 24.35
CA ARG A 21 -14.46 21.65 23.00
C ARG A 21 -15.23 20.85 21.96
N PHE A 22 -16.45 20.41 22.35
CA PHE A 22 -17.34 19.75 21.41
C PHE A 22 -18.16 20.76 20.57
N TYR A 23 -18.54 20.35 19.36
CA TYR A 23 -19.43 21.09 18.46
C TYR A 23 -20.82 20.44 18.33
N PHE A 24 -21.18 19.62 19.31
CA PHE A 24 -22.48 18.97 19.46
C PHE A 24 -22.79 18.79 20.95
N LYS A 25 -24.06 18.46 21.28
CA LYS A 25 -24.45 18.19 22.66
C LYS A 25 -24.09 16.77 23.03
N THR A 26 -23.36 16.62 24.12
CA THR A 26 -22.94 15.32 24.67
C THR A 26 -22.97 15.32 26.18
N ALA A 27 -23.35 14.18 26.77
CA ALA A 27 -23.40 13.99 28.22
C ALA A 27 -22.02 14.02 28.88
N VAL A 28 -20.94 13.81 28.11
CA VAL A 28 -19.56 13.79 28.65
C VAL A 28 -18.92 15.17 28.69
N SER A 29 -19.54 16.20 28.12
CA SER A 29 -18.98 17.54 28.11
C SER A 29 -19.12 18.23 29.46
N LYS A 30 -18.04 18.84 29.93
CA LYS A 30 -18.02 19.68 31.14
C LYS A 30 -18.49 21.11 30.90
N ARG A 31 -18.83 21.48 29.66
CA ARG A 31 -19.26 22.82 29.26
C ARG A 31 -20.51 22.78 28.41
N ASP A 32 -21.27 23.86 28.42
CA ASP A 32 -22.32 24.06 27.42
C ASP A 32 -21.69 24.49 26.10
N ASN A 33 -21.54 23.53 25.20
CA ASN A 33 -20.93 23.74 23.89
C ASN A 33 -22.00 24.15 22.85
N PRO A 34 -21.63 24.97 21.83
CA PRO A 34 -22.52 25.27 20.72
C PRO A 34 -22.85 24.01 19.93
N ASP A 35 -24.14 23.84 19.58
CA ASP A 35 -24.57 22.68 18.81
C ASP A 35 -24.47 22.95 17.29
N ARG A 36 -23.25 23.11 16.81
CA ARG A 36 -22.95 23.39 15.40
C ARG A 36 -23.32 22.22 14.49
N LEU A 37 -23.28 20.99 15.01
CA LEU A 37 -23.66 19.81 14.23
C LEU A 37 -25.15 19.87 13.87
N ALA A 38 -26.05 20.21 14.83
CA ALA A 38 -27.45 20.36 14.56
C ALA A 38 -27.76 21.51 13.58
N GLU A 39 -26.98 22.60 13.62
CA GLU A 39 -27.10 23.71 12.67
C GLU A 39 -26.61 23.33 11.26
N TYR A 40 -25.53 22.54 11.17
CA TYR A 40 -24.86 22.20 9.91
C TYR A 40 -25.59 21.11 9.11
N LEU A 41 -26.11 20.08 9.77
CA LEU A 41 -26.73 18.92 9.11
C LEU A 41 -27.84 19.28 8.10
N PRO A 42 -28.85 20.11 8.45
CA PRO A 42 -29.91 20.47 7.51
C PRO A 42 -29.36 21.23 6.28
N LEU A 43 -28.35 22.06 6.48
CA LEU A 43 -27.73 22.83 5.39
C LEU A 43 -26.95 21.93 4.44
N ALA A 44 -26.18 20.98 4.98
CA ALA A 44 -25.45 20.01 4.20
C ALA A 44 -26.40 19.12 3.38
N HIS A 45 -27.38 18.52 4.02
CA HIS A 45 -28.35 17.63 3.37
C HIS A 45 -29.17 18.36 2.29
N LYS A 46 -29.60 19.61 2.53
CA LYS A 46 -30.26 20.45 1.52
C LYS A 46 -29.39 20.62 0.25
N ASN A 47 -28.09 20.62 0.40
CA ASN A 47 -27.14 20.73 -0.72
C ASN A 47 -26.64 19.35 -1.25
N GLY A 48 -27.26 18.25 -0.80
CA GLY A 48 -26.90 16.90 -1.23
C GLY A 48 -25.55 16.42 -0.70
N ILE A 49 -25.05 17.01 0.40
CA ILE A 49 -23.78 16.66 1.05
C ILE A 49 -24.06 15.70 2.20
N ARG A 50 -23.43 14.52 2.18
CA ARG A 50 -23.41 13.57 3.28
C ARG A 50 -22.43 14.02 4.36
N VAL A 51 -22.81 13.90 5.62
CA VAL A 51 -22.00 14.34 6.76
C VAL A 51 -21.41 13.14 7.49
N ILE A 52 -20.10 13.01 7.41
CA ILE A 52 -19.32 12.01 8.15
C ILE A 52 -18.69 12.72 9.34
N VAL A 53 -19.06 12.34 10.54
CA VAL A 53 -18.49 12.94 11.75
C VAL A 53 -17.06 12.43 11.94
N TYR A 54 -16.10 13.34 11.90
CA TYR A 54 -14.70 13.05 12.24
C TYR A 54 -14.53 13.09 13.74
N PHE A 55 -14.14 11.96 14.32
CA PHE A 55 -13.84 11.82 15.74
C PHE A 55 -12.41 11.33 15.94
N ASN A 56 -11.57 12.21 16.51
CA ASN A 56 -10.21 11.85 16.87
C ASN A 56 -10.22 11.05 18.18
N VAL A 57 -9.67 9.84 18.15
CA VAL A 57 -9.63 8.91 19.29
C VAL A 57 -8.21 8.51 19.69
N HIS A 58 -7.20 9.27 19.29
CA HIS A 58 -5.80 8.96 19.60
C HIS A 58 -4.94 10.14 20.03
N TRP A 59 -5.41 11.39 19.90
CA TRP A 59 -4.62 12.57 20.24
C TRP A 59 -5.43 13.53 21.13
N TYR A 60 -4.94 13.75 22.34
CA TYR A 60 -5.60 14.54 23.39
C TYR A 60 -4.64 15.58 23.97
N THR A 61 -5.22 16.65 24.56
CA THR A 61 -4.41 17.63 25.28
C THR A 61 -3.74 17.01 26.51
N LYS A 62 -2.59 17.55 26.92
CA LYS A 62 -1.90 17.10 28.15
C LYS A 62 -2.74 17.34 29.40
N GLU A 63 -3.56 18.39 29.39
CA GLU A 63 -4.50 18.72 30.46
C GLU A 63 -5.54 17.61 30.63
N PHE A 64 -6.14 17.15 29.52
CA PHE A 64 -7.08 16.03 29.54
C PHE A 64 -6.41 14.75 30.09
N GLY A 65 -5.16 14.50 29.73
CA GLY A 65 -4.39 13.38 30.27
C GLY A 65 -4.13 13.49 31.78
N LYS A 66 -3.88 14.69 32.30
CA LYS A 66 -3.71 14.92 33.75
C LYS A 66 -5.00 14.74 34.55
N GLU A 67 -6.15 15.06 33.94
CA GLU A 67 -7.46 14.85 34.56
C GLU A 67 -7.89 13.38 34.54
N HIS A 68 -7.32 12.57 33.62
CA HIS A 68 -7.63 11.14 33.44
C HIS A 68 -6.36 10.27 33.42
N PRO A 69 -5.55 10.28 34.49
CA PRO A 69 -4.23 9.62 34.49
C PRO A 69 -4.32 8.10 34.31
N ASP A 70 -5.41 7.48 34.71
CA ASP A 70 -5.73 6.05 34.57
C ASP A 70 -6.15 5.68 33.12
N TRP A 71 -6.42 6.67 32.25
CA TRP A 71 -6.76 6.45 30.85
C TRP A 71 -5.55 6.55 29.92
N VAL A 72 -4.51 7.26 30.35
CA VAL A 72 -3.35 7.57 29.50
C VAL A 72 -2.57 6.30 29.14
N GLN A 73 -2.10 6.21 27.91
CA GLN A 73 -1.16 5.17 27.52
C GLN A 73 0.18 5.33 28.27
N ILE A 74 0.67 4.25 28.82
CA ILE A 74 1.92 4.21 29.59
C ILE A 74 3.01 3.55 28.75
N LYS A 75 4.18 4.20 28.71
CA LYS A 75 5.37 3.68 28.01
C LYS A 75 5.97 2.50 28.80
N GLU A 76 6.87 1.77 28.17
CA GLU A 76 7.59 0.65 28.77
C GLU A 76 8.36 1.05 30.04
N ASP A 77 8.88 2.29 30.11
CA ASP A 77 9.60 2.85 31.26
C ASP A 77 8.67 3.31 32.41
N GLY A 78 7.37 3.07 32.31
CA GLY A 78 6.36 3.44 33.30
C GLY A 78 5.87 4.88 33.22
N LYS A 79 6.37 5.70 32.29
CA LYS A 79 5.92 7.08 32.13
C LYS A 79 4.72 7.19 31.19
N PRO A 80 3.81 8.14 31.41
CA PRO A 80 2.75 8.43 30.45
C PRO A 80 3.34 8.93 29.13
N ILE A 81 2.65 8.62 28.02
CA ILE A 81 2.97 9.24 26.74
C ILE A 81 2.51 10.70 26.76
N ASP A 82 3.41 11.64 26.44
CA ASP A 82 3.17 13.07 26.53
C ASP A 82 3.76 13.88 25.36
N ASP A 83 4.20 13.16 24.32
CA ASP A 83 4.88 13.71 23.16
C ASP A 83 4.15 13.43 21.84
N VAL A 84 2.86 13.04 21.89
CA VAL A 84 2.04 12.80 20.71
C VAL A 84 1.90 14.10 19.92
N TYR A 85 2.38 14.08 18.67
CA TYR A 85 2.52 15.27 17.81
C TYR A 85 3.18 16.46 18.54
N THR A 86 4.15 16.20 19.39
CA THR A 86 4.90 17.15 20.24
C THR A 86 4.10 17.86 21.32
N THR A 87 2.77 17.90 21.24
CA THR A 87 1.91 18.74 22.08
C THR A 87 0.97 17.98 22.99
N GLY A 88 0.69 16.70 22.72
CA GLY A 88 -0.40 15.98 23.34
C GLY A 88 -0.02 14.64 23.97
N THR A 89 -1.05 13.93 24.38
CA THR A 89 -1.05 12.58 24.94
C THR A 89 -2.02 11.68 24.20
N SER A 90 -2.10 10.40 24.57
CA SER A 90 -3.05 9.44 24.01
C SER A 90 -3.68 8.57 25.10
N MET A 91 -4.94 8.19 24.88
CA MET A 91 -5.72 7.37 25.79
C MET A 91 -5.69 5.90 25.37
N CYS A 92 -5.73 5.01 26.37
CA CYS A 92 -5.75 3.57 26.16
C CYS A 92 -7.18 3.05 25.99
N ILE A 93 -7.48 2.40 24.86
CA ILE A 93 -8.79 1.79 24.59
C ILE A 93 -9.14 0.61 25.51
N ASN A 94 -8.20 0.08 26.26
CA ASN A 94 -8.42 -0.98 27.26
C ASN A 94 -8.78 -0.41 28.65
N SER A 95 -8.64 0.91 28.85
CA SER A 95 -8.98 1.62 30.08
C SER A 95 -10.45 2.08 30.10
N PRO A 96 -10.94 2.69 31.20
CA PRO A 96 -12.29 3.27 31.24
C PRO A 96 -12.58 4.34 30.19
N TYR A 97 -11.56 4.88 29.52
CA TYR A 97 -11.69 5.77 28.37
C TYR A 97 -12.64 5.22 27.29
N ARG A 98 -12.70 3.91 27.11
CA ARG A 98 -13.61 3.28 26.11
C ARG A 98 -15.08 3.64 26.35
N GLU A 99 -15.54 3.66 27.61
CA GLU A 99 -16.93 3.99 27.93
C GLU A 99 -17.25 5.46 27.66
N TRP A 100 -16.29 6.34 27.85
CA TRP A 100 -16.39 7.75 27.46
C TRP A 100 -16.57 7.89 25.94
N VAL A 101 -15.79 7.16 25.14
CA VAL A 101 -15.98 7.13 23.68
C VAL A 101 -17.33 6.55 23.30
N PHE A 102 -17.75 5.46 23.92
CA PHE A 102 -19.04 4.82 23.62
C PHE A 102 -20.23 5.71 23.98
N GLN A 103 -20.12 6.55 25.01
CA GLN A 103 -21.14 7.54 25.29
C GLN A 103 -21.22 8.61 24.19
N ILE A 104 -20.07 9.08 23.71
CA ILE A 104 -20.02 10.02 22.56
C ILE A 104 -20.66 9.41 21.31
N LEU A 105 -20.43 8.12 21.02
CA LEU A 105 -21.11 7.45 19.92
C LEU A 105 -22.63 7.45 20.05
N ARG A 106 -23.14 7.15 21.27
CA ARG A 106 -24.59 7.19 21.53
C ARG A 106 -25.16 8.59 21.30
N ASP A 107 -24.46 9.61 21.79
CA ASP A 107 -24.88 11.00 21.64
C ASP A 107 -24.84 11.44 20.16
N LEU A 108 -23.80 11.09 19.39
CA LEU A 108 -23.70 11.36 17.96
C LEU A 108 -24.79 10.63 17.16
N CYS A 109 -25.14 9.41 17.53
CA CYS A 109 -26.22 8.65 16.89
C CYS A 109 -27.62 9.24 17.15
N SER A 110 -27.77 10.21 18.02
CA SER A 110 -29.03 10.97 18.16
C SER A 110 -29.25 12.00 17.06
N TYR A 111 -28.20 12.36 16.32
CA TYR A 111 -28.24 13.28 15.18
C TYR A 111 -28.47 12.53 13.87
N ASP A 112 -28.95 13.24 12.84
CA ASP A 112 -29.16 12.68 11.49
C ASP A 112 -27.86 12.67 10.67
N ILE A 113 -26.81 12.05 11.21
CA ILE A 113 -25.51 11.90 10.57
C ILE A 113 -25.49 10.74 9.58
N ASP A 114 -24.68 10.83 8.54
CA ASP A 114 -24.53 9.78 7.52
C ASP A 114 -23.40 8.80 7.84
N GLY A 115 -22.44 9.19 8.68
CA GLY A 115 -21.33 8.32 9.07
C GLY A 115 -20.51 8.85 10.22
N ILE A 116 -19.65 7.97 10.77
CA ILE A 116 -18.64 8.26 11.76
C ILE A 116 -17.30 7.76 11.27
N PHE A 117 -16.31 8.63 11.28
CA PHE A 117 -14.92 8.32 10.99
C PHE A 117 -14.08 8.45 12.25
N TYR A 118 -13.39 7.38 12.61
CA TYR A 118 -12.39 7.38 13.66
C TYR A 118 -11.01 7.73 13.10
N ASP A 119 -10.38 8.77 13.65
CA ASP A 119 -8.95 8.97 13.49
C ASP A 119 -8.22 8.31 14.67
N GLY A 120 -7.67 7.16 14.42
CA GLY A 120 -7.28 6.16 15.41
C GLY A 120 -8.41 5.15 15.68
N PRO A 121 -8.39 4.41 16.81
CA PRO A 121 -7.36 4.44 17.85
C PRO A 121 -6.05 3.82 17.40
N ILE A 122 -4.98 4.15 18.13
CA ILE A 122 -3.67 3.53 17.93
C ILE A 122 -2.98 3.26 19.26
N PHE A 123 -2.19 2.20 19.32
CA PHE A 123 -1.09 2.12 20.28
C PHE A 123 0.13 2.83 19.68
N PHE A 124 1.06 3.28 20.51
CA PHE A 124 2.34 3.80 20.04
C PHE A 124 3.42 2.72 20.18
N ALA A 125 4.54 2.85 19.47
CA ALA A 125 5.57 1.81 19.44
C ALA A 125 6.12 1.45 20.82
N SER A 126 6.12 2.41 21.76
CA SER A 126 6.59 2.21 23.14
C SER A 126 5.47 1.95 24.16
N THR A 127 4.21 1.76 23.71
CA THR A 127 3.02 1.62 24.58
C THR A 127 2.21 0.36 24.22
N CYS A 128 1.22 -0.09 24.97
CA CYS A 128 0.72 0.47 26.22
C CYS A 128 0.97 -0.52 27.37
N TYR A 129 1.55 -0.03 28.44
CA TYR A 129 1.85 -0.78 29.68
C TYR A 129 1.02 -0.27 30.86
N CYS A 130 -0.15 0.36 30.63
CA CYS A 130 -1.06 0.76 31.69
C CYS A 130 -1.61 -0.45 32.44
N GLU A 131 -2.12 -0.23 33.66
CA GLU A 131 -2.64 -1.30 34.51
C GLU A 131 -3.70 -2.15 33.83
N ALA A 132 -4.63 -1.53 33.08
CA ALA A 132 -5.66 -2.25 32.34
C ALA A 132 -5.06 -3.20 31.27
N CYS A 133 -4.06 -2.74 30.51
CA CYS A 133 -3.39 -3.60 29.53
C CYS A 133 -2.63 -4.76 30.19
N ARG A 134 -1.90 -4.50 31.29
CA ARG A 134 -1.16 -5.54 32.02
C ARG A 134 -2.09 -6.62 32.57
N GLN A 135 -3.20 -6.21 33.19
CA GLN A 135 -4.20 -7.14 33.69
C GLN A 135 -4.85 -7.98 32.61
N LEU A 136 -5.30 -7.35 31.53
CA LEU A 136 -5.93 -8.05 30.41
C LEU A 136 -4.95 -9.02 29.73
N TYR A 137 -3.70 -8.61 29.53
CA TYR A 137 -2.67 -9.47 28.94
C TYR A 137 -2.42 -10.70 29.82
N LYS A 138 -2.22 -10.49 31.14
CA LYS A 138 -2.00 -11.56 32.10
C LYS A 138 -3.21 -12.50 32.21
N GLN A 139 -4.44 -11.97 32.21
CA GLN A 139 -5.67 -12.79 32.19
C GLN A 139 -5.75 -13.67 30.93
N ARG A 140 -5.30 -13.16 29.80
CA ARG A 140 -5.35 -13.87 28.52
C ARG A 140 -4.26 -14.92 28.37
N THR A 141 -3.04 -14.62 28.80
CA THR A 141 -1.84 -15.43 28.50
C THR A 141 -1.30 -16.19 29.72
N GLY A 142 -1.65 -15.76 30.93
CA GLY A 142 -1.00 -16.20 32.16
C GLY A 142 0.37 -15.57 32.44
N GLU A 143 0.89 -14.78 31.50
CA GLU A 143 2.26 -14.24 31.51
C GLU A 143 2.27 -12.73 31.78
N GLU A 144 3.40 -12.22 32.21
CA GLU A 144 3.64 -10.77 32.24
C GLU A 144 3.90 -10.22 30.85
N MET A 145 3.57 -8.95 30.62
CA MET A 145 3.79 -8.30 29.33
C MET A 145 5.29 -8.19 29.01
N PRO A 146 5.76 -8.69 27.86
CA PRO A 146 7.16 -8.54 27.47
C PRO A 146 7.48 -7.09 27.05
N PRO A 147 8.76 -6.70 27.04
CA PRO A 147 9.18 -5.43 26.46
C PRO A 147 8.86 -5.36 24.97
N LYS A 148 8.17 -4.32 24.52
CA LYS A 148 7.88 -4.11 23.10
C LYS A 148 9.13 -3.72 22.31
N SER A 149 10.13 -3.16 23.01
CA SER A 149 11.44 -2.83 22.45
C SER A 149 12.29 -4.05 22.10
N ASP A 150 12.07 -5.19 22.75
CA ASP A 150 12.79 -6.45 22.51
C ASP A 150 12.01 -7.35 21.53
N ARG A 151 12.23 -7.14 20.25
CA ARG A 151 11.58 -7.93 19.18
C ARG A 151 11.98 -9.42 19.17
N ASN A 152 13.07 -9.78 19.86
CA ASN A 152 13.53 -11.17 19.96
C ASN A 152 12.93 -11.91 21.15
N HIS A 153 12.17 -11.21 22.02
CA HIS A 153 11.52 -11.84 23.16
C HIS A 153 10.50 -12.89 22.71
N PRO A 154 10.50 -14.11 23.27
CA PRO A 154 9.60 -15.19 22.83
C PRO A 154 8.10 -14.84 22.84
N LEU A 155 7.69 -13.95 23.75
CA LEU A 155 6.30 -13.49 23.88
C LEU A 155 5.99 -12.23 23.06
N TRP A 156 6.94 -11.67 22.30
CA TRP A 156 6.77 -10.41 21.61
C TRP A 156 5.61 -10.44 20.61
N LYS A 157 5.52 -11.50 19.80
CA LYS A 157 4.41 -11.69 18.85
C LYS A 157 3.05 -11.73 19.57
N GLY A 158 2.97 -12.42 20.71
CA GLY A 158 1.77 -12.45 21.54
C GLY A 158 1.35 -11.08 22.06
N LEU A 159 2.29 -10.18 22.35
CA LEU A 159 2.00 -8.79 22.70
C LEU A 159 1.42 -8.03 21.51
N ILE A 160 1.98 -8.19 20.31
CA ILE A 160 1.48 -7.53 19.11
C ILE A 160 0.06 -8.00 18.77
N ASP A 161 -0.18 -9.30 18.80
CA ASP A 161 -1.51 -9.88 18.60
C ASP A 161 -2.51 -9.40 19.66
N PHE A 162 -2.10 -9.29 20.92
CA PHE A 162 -2.95 -8.74 21.98
C PHE A 162 -3.38 -7.29 21.71
N GLN A 163 -2.47 -6.46 21.20
CA GLN A 163 -2.80 -5.07 20.87
C GLN A 163 -3.74 -4.98 19.66
N ALA A 164 -3.50 -5.77 18.62
CA ALA A 164 -4.38 -5.83 17.45
C ALA A 164 -5.77 -6.37 17.82
N ASP A 165 -5.87 -7.40 18.67
CA ASP A 165 -7.14 -7.93 19.18
C ASP A 165 -7.89 -6.90 20.07
N SER A 166 -7.16 -6.12 20.87
CA SER A 166 -7.76 -5.03 21.67
C SER A 166 -8.42 -3.98 20.78
N LEU A 167 -7.75 -3.62 19.68
CA LEU A 167 -8.26 -2.69 18.69
C LEU A 167 -9.47 -3.28 17.94
N GLU A 168 -9.37 -4.52 17.48
CA GLU A 168 -10.49 -5.23 16.83
C GLU A 168 -11.74 -5.28 17.73
N LYS A 169 -11.56 -5.62 19.03
CA LYS A 169 -12.65 -5.66 19.99
C LYS A 169 -13.29 -4.28 20.18
N PHE A 170 -12.47 -3.23 20.31
CA PHE A 170 -12.97 -1.87 20.47
C PHE A 170 -13.79 -1.42 19.23
N LEU A 171 -13.33 -1.74 18.02
CA LEU A 171 -14.07 -1.46 16.79
C LEU A 171 -15.38 -2.27 16.70
N SER A 172 -15.36 -3.54 17.08
CA SER A 172 -16.55 -4.40 17.10
C SER A 172 -17.63 -3.83 18.01
N GLU A 173 -17.26 -3.39 19.21
CA GLU A 173 -18.19 -2.78 20.18
C GLU A 173 -18.69 -1.42 19.68
N SER A 174 -17.82 -0.58 19.11
CA SER A 174 -18.19 0.71 18.48
C SER A 174 -19.19 0.50 17.36
N ASN A 175 -18.91 -0.44 16.45
CA ASN A 175 -19.81 -0.77 15.34
C ASN A 175 -21.17 -1.29 15.85
N SER A 176 -21.18 -2.13 16.88
CA SER A 176 -22.41 -2.66 17.48
C SER A 176 -23.29 -1.55 18.07
N ILE A 177 -22.69 -0.54 18.70
CA ILE A 177 -23.41 0.63 19.22
C ILE A 177 -23.99 1.45 18.07
N ILE A 178 -23.18 1.79 17.07
CA ILE A 178 -23.59 2.58 15.92
C ILE A 178 -24.72 1.88 15.16
N LYS A 179 -24.53 0.63 14.77
CA LYS A 179 -25.51 -0.13 13.97
C LYS A 179 -26.77 -0.48 14.76
N GLY A 180 -26.66 -0.65 16.08
CA GLY A 180 -27.81 -0.87 16.95
C GLY A 180 -28.71 0.36 17.07
N LEU A 181 -28.16 1.57 17.00
CA LEU A 181 -28.90 2.83 17.08
C LEU A 181 -29.30 3.36 15.70
N ARG A 182 -28.39 3.27 14.72
CA ARG A 182 -28.56 3.78 13.35
C ARG A 182 -27.95 2.80 12.34
N PRO A 183 -28.69 1.79 11.87
CA PRO A 183 -28.14 0.72 11.00
C PRO A 183 -27.48 1.23 9.71
N ASP A 184 -28.01 2.32 9.14
CA ASP A 184 -27.55 2.90 7.87
C ASP A 184 -26.36 3.87 8.01
N THR A 185 -25.96 4.23 9.24
CA THR A 185 -24.82 5.12 9.47
C THR A 185 -23.53 4.40 9.12
N LEU A 186 -22.73 4.96 8.20
CA LEU A 186 -21.42 4.44 7.82
C LEU A 186 -20.43 4.53 8.99
N PHE A 187 -19.66 3.47 9.19
CA PHE A 187 -18.55 3.46 10.15
C PHE A 187 -17.23 3.13 9.47
N CYS A 188 -16.22 3.95 9.67
CA CYS A 188 -14.88 3.73 9.15
C CYS A 188 -13.82 4.33 10.08
N MET A 189 -12.56 3.93 9.88
CA MET A 189 -11.43 4.48 10.62
C MET A 189 -10.22 4.72 9.71
N ASN A 190 -9.26 5.51 10.20
CA ASN A 190 -7.94 5.64 9.61
C ASN A 190 -7.17 4.34 9.82
N GLY A 191 -7.12 3.51 8.80
CA GLY A 191 -6.45 2.21 8.78
C GLY A 191 -4.93 2.32 8.63
N ASN A 192 -4.34 1.26 8.13
CA ASN A 192 -2.91 1.16 7.87
C ASN A 192 -2.65 1.23 6.36
N SER A 193 -1.68 2.06 5.94
CA SER A 193 -1.15 2.03 4.59
C SER A 193 -0.12 0.88 4.44
N SER A 194 0.87 1.02 3.58
CA SER A 194 1.93 0.01 3.42
C SER A 194 2.97 0.01 4.57
N TRP A 195 2.52 -0.14 5.81
CA TRP A 195 3.34 -0.17 7.02
C TRP A 195 3.07 -1.43 7.85
N PRO A 196 3.98 -1.86 8.74
CA PRO A 196 3.65 -2.88 9.71
C PRO A 196 2.58 -2.41 10.69
N TYR A 197 1.79 -3.33 11.21
CA TYR A 197 0.78 -3.00 12.22
C TYR A 197 1.32 -3.09 13.66
N TRP A 198 2.48 -3.75 13.87
CA TRP A 198 3.01 -3.95 15.22
C TRP A 198 3.20 -2.64 16.04
N PRO A 199 3.57 -1.48 15.45
CA PRO A 199 3.70 -0.26 16.24
C PRO A 199 2.35 0.25 16.76
N THR A 200 1.29 0.08 15.99
CA THR A 200 0.00 0.77 16.20
C THR A 200 -1.18 -0.14 16.51
N GLY A 201 -1.05 -1.45 16.30
CA GLY A 201 -2.15 -2.41 16.39
C GLY A 201 -3.15 -2.36 15.23
N ARG A 202 -2.94 -1.49 14.23
CA ARG A 202 -3.87 -1.31 13.08
C ARG A 202 -3.65 -2.35 12.00
N ASP A 203 -4.26 -3.51 12.17
CA ASP A 203 -4.33 -4.57 11.17
C ASP A 203 -5.60 -4.38 10.30
N ASN A 204 -5.41 -4.11 9.02
CA ASN A 204 -6.50 -3.85 8.08
C ASN A 204 -7.45 -5.04 7.92
N HIS A 205 -6.95 -6.28 8.00
CA HIS A 205 -7.79 -7.48 7.92
C HIS A 205 -8.72 -7.64 9.12
N ARG A 206 -8.33 -7.09 10.29
CA ARG A 206 -9.18 -7.01 11.48
C ARG A 206 -10.11 -5.82 11.41
N ILE A 207 -9.63 -4.65 11.01
CA ILE A 207 -10.41 -3.40 10.88
C ILE A 207 -11.60 -3.60 9.95
N ILE A 208 -11.40 -4.17 8.76
CA ILE A 208 -12.44 -4.29 7.73
C ILE A 208 -13.61 -5.19 8.14
N LYS A 209 -13.43 -6.07 9.13
CA LYS A 209 -14.53 -6.88 9.66
C LYS A 209 -15.63 -6.02 10.29
N HIS A 210 -15.23 -4.89 10.88
CA HIS A 210 -16.08 -4.02 11.70
C HIS A 210 -16.33 -2.63 11.11
N THR A 211 -15.83 -2.36 9.91
CA THR A 211 -16.00 -1.09 9.20
C THR A 211 -16.69 -1.31 7.86
N ASP A 212 -17.34 -0.27 7.33
CA ASP A 212 -18.08 -0.32 6.05
C ASP A 212 -17.18 -0.07 4.84
N LEU A 213 -16.01 0.52 5.06
CA LEU A 213 -14.96 0.73 4.07
C LEU A 213 -13.58 0.63 4.72
N LEU A 214 -12.54 0.46 3.91
CA LEU A 214 -11.15 0.50 4.36
C LEU A 214 -10.47 1.75 3.81
N GLY A 215 -9.94 2.60 4.69
CA GLY A 215 -9.25 3.83 4.32
C GLY A 215 -7.92 3.99 5.01
N ALA A 216 -6.93 4.62 4.35
CA ALA A 216 -5.63 4.92 4.94
C ALA A 216 -4.91 6.09 4.27
N GLU A 217 -3.92 6.66 4.97
CA GLU A 217 -3.08 7.79 4.52
C GLU A 217 -2.05 7.35 3.47
N GLY A 218 -2.47 7.21 2.23
CA GLY A 218 -1.63 6.85 1.09
C GLY A 218 -1.02 8.05 0.36
N GLY A 219 -1.72 9.18 0.33
CA GLY A 219 -1.34 10.37 -0.42
C GLY A 219 -0.78 11.51 0.42
N PHE A 220 -0.40 11.27 1.68
CA PHE A 220 0.31 12.27 2.47
C PHE A 220 1.80 12.25 2.16
N ILE A 221 2.36 13.44 1.88
CA ILE A 221 3.78 13.65 1.63
C ILE A 221 4.40 14.26 2.88
N TYR A 222 5.33 13.53 3.48
CA TYR A 222 5.99 13.88 4.74
C TYR A 222 7.46 14.25 4.53
N GLY A 223 8.01 15.07 5.44
CA GLY A 223 9.43 15.37 5.52
C GLY A 223 10.02 15.94 4.22
N ASP A 224 11.15 15.42 3.80
CA ASP A 224 11.71 15.67 2.49
C ASP A 224 10.80 15.10 1.40
N LEU A 225 10.42 15.91 0.44
CA LEU A 225 9.57 15.51 -0.69
C LEU A 225 10.09 14.26 -1.41
N ASN A 226 11.40 14.09 -1.50
CA ASN A 226 12.00 12.96 -2.21
C ASN A 226 11.95 11.64 -1.41
N GLN A 227 11.68 11.67 -0.11
CA GLN A 227 11.55 10.46 0.72
C GLN A 227 10.19 9.77 0.55
N THR A 228 9.17 10.47 0.05
CA THR A 228 7.88 9.87 -0.24
C THR A 228 7.82 9.46 -1.71
N PRO A 229 7.79 8.16 -2.03
CA PRO A 229 7.72 7.68 -3.42
C PRO A 229 6.50 8.23 -4.14
N ILE A 230 6.63 8.55 -5.43
CA ILE A 230 5.49 9.02 -6.23
C ILE A 230 4.39 7.96 -6.34
N TYR A 231 4.74 6.70 -6.31
CA TYR A 231 3.82 5.55 -6.38
C TYR A 231 3.09 5.24 -5.06
N LYS A 232 3.35 5.97 -3.97
CA LYS A 232 2.74 5.68 -2.66
C LYS A 232 1.21 5.64 -2.70
N PRO A 233 0.49 6.57 -3.36
CA PRO A 233 -0.96 6.50 -3.46
C PRO A 233 -1.44 5.26 -4.20
N GLY A 234 -0.81 4.93 -5.33
CA GLY A 234 -1.11 3.74 -6.13
C GLY A 234 -0.84 2.42 -5.39
N ILE A 235 0.27 2.35 -4.63
CA ILE A 235 0.60 1.21 -3.76
C ILE A 235 -0.51 1.03 -2.72
N THR A 236 -0.83 2.12 -1.99
CA THR A 236 -1.86 2.11 -0.94
C THR A 236 -3.22 1.74 -1.51
N ALA A 237 -3.62 2.34 -2.64
CA ALA A 237 -4.89 2.04 -3.29
C ALA A 237 -5.05 0.56 -3.65
N ARG A 238 -4.02 -0.05 -4.28
CA ARG A 238 -4.05 -1.47 -4.65
C ARG A 238 -4.07 -2.38 -3.43
N LEU A 239 -3.27 -2.07 -2.41
CA LEU A 239 -3.22 -2.85 -1.18
C LEU A 239 -4.56 -2.78 -0.43
N LEU A 240 -5.14 -1.58 -0.25
CA LEU A 240 -6.45 -1.43 0.36
C LEU A 240 -7.54 -2.14 -0.44
N ALA A 241 -7.49 -2.07 -1.78
CA ALA A 241 -8.46 -2.77 -2.64
C ALA A 241 -8.43 -4.29 -2.44
N SER A 242 -7.25 -4.90 -2.25
CA SER A 242 -7.13 -6.33 -1.95
C SER A 242 -7.53 -6.68 -0.51
N GLN A 243 -7.19 -5.84 0.47
CA GLN A 243 -7.51 -6.06 1.88
C GLN A 243 -8.97 -5.74 2.25
N SER A 244 -9.68 -4.98 1.41
CA SER A 244 -11.05 -4.50 1.69
C SER A 244 -12.12 -5.59 1.63
N ARG A 245 -11.80 -6.79 1.16
CA ARG A 245 -12.74 -7.92 1.01
C ARG A 245 -13.99 -7.57 0.21
N GLY A 246 -13.82 -6.75 -0.84
CA GLY A 246 -14.90 -6.30 -1.72
C GLY A 246 -15.69 -5.09 -1.21
N LYS A 247 -15.38 -4.55 -0.03
CA LYS A 247 -15.90 -3.26 0.43
C LYS A 247 -15.14 -2.11 -0.25
N PRO A 248 -15.65 -0.88 -0.25
CA PRO A 248 -14.95 0.26 -0.83
C PRO A 248 -13.57 0.51 -0.18
N ALA A 249 -12.58 0.89 -0.99
CA ALA A 249 -11.28 1.35 -0.55
C ALA A 249 -11.17 2.87 -0.72
N LEU A 250 -10.52 3.55 0.23
CA LEU A 250 -10.38 5.00 0.26
C LEU A 250 -8.95 5.39 0.62
N VAL A 251 -8.30 6.17 -0.24
CA VAL A 251 -6.99 6.76 0.08
C VAL A 251 -7.19 8.19 0.57
N PHE A 252 -6.56 8.51 1.69
CA PHE A 252 -6.49 9.89 2.15
C PHE A 252 -5.32 10.56 1.43
N ASP A 253 -5.67 11.42 0.46
CA ASP A 253 -4.73 12.20 -0.35
C ASP A 253 -4.68 13.62 0.17
N CYS A 254 -3.48 14.17 0.38
CA CYS A 254 -3.31 15.53 0.88
C CYS A 254 -2.80 16.45 -0.22
N ALA A 255 -3.59 17.48 -0.54
CA ALA A 255 -3.18 18.49 -1.50
C ALA A 255 -2.12 19.47 -0.96
N GLY A 256 -1.90 19.50 0.37
CA GLY A 256 -0.85 20.26 1.02
C GLY A 256 0.36 19.42 1.38
N HIS A 257 1.50 20.06 1.56
CA HIS A 257 2.71 19.41 2.08
C HIS A 257 2.61 19.25 3.60
N LYS A 258 2.88 18.06 4.13
CA LYS A 258 2.62 17.78 5.55
C LYS A 258 3.49 18.59 6.52
N SER A 259 4.74 18.88 6.15
CA SER A 259 5.64 19.73 6.96
C SER A 259 5.31 21.21 6.86
N TRP A 260 4.67 21.64 5.77
CA TRP A 260 4.19 23.00 5.54
C TRP A 260 2.71 22.97 5.19
N SER A 261 1.88 22.70 6.19
CA SER A 261 0.45 22.43 6.01
C SER A 261 -0.34 23.54 5.30
N TRP A 262 0.18 24.76 5.31
CA TRP A 262 -0.42 25.92 4.63
C TRP A 262 0.07 26.12 3.18
N TYR A 263 0.93 25.22 2.69
CA TYR A 263 1.45 25.27 1.32
C TYR A 263 0.77 24.19 0.48
N MET A 264 0.03 24.64 -0.55
CA MET A 264 -0.56 23.72 -1.53
C MET A 264 0.50 23.18 -2.48
N LEU A 265 0.43 21.91 -2.78
CA LEU A 265 1.28 21.26 -3.76
C LEU A 265 0.94 21.76 -5.18
N PRO A 266 1.90 21.73 -6.13
CA PRO A 266 1.62 22.03 -7.53
C PRO A 266 0.48 21.16 -8.09
N GLU A 267 -0.27 21.69 -9.06
CA GLU A 267 -1.40 21.00 -9.69
C GLU A 267 -1.03 19.62 -10.24
N GLN A 268 0.18 19.49 -10.81
CA GLN A 268 0.69 18.24 -11.35
C GLN A 268 0.91 17.19 -10.25
N GLU A 269 1.37 17.64 -9.08
CA GLU A 269 1.55 16.79 -7.91
C GLU A 269 0.19 16.27 -7.40
N ILE A 270 -0.78 17.17 -7.24
CA ILE A 270 -2.15 16.82 -6.81
C ILE A 270 -2.80 15.89 -7.83
N SER A 271 -2.67 16.20 -9.12
CA SER A 271 -3.22 15.36 -10.18
C SER A 271 -2.65 13.93 -10.14
N MET A 272 -1.35 13.79 -9.91
CA MET A 272 -0.69 12.48 -9.83
C MET A 272 -1.19 11.67 -8.62
N LEU A 273 -1.33 12.30 -7.44
CA LEU A 273 -1.88 11.62 -6.26
C LEU A 273 -3.25 11.01 -6.56
N LEU A 274 -4.17 11.81 -7.11
CA LEU A 274 -5.53 11.39 -7.40
C LEU A 274 -5.60 10.36 -8.54
N ALA A 275 -4.76 10.52 -9.58
CA ALA A 275 -4.67 9.59 -10.70
C ALA A 275 -4.20 8.19 -10.25
N GLU A 276 -3.14 8.13 -9.45
CA GLU A 276 -2.60 6.89 -8.88
C GLU A 276 -3.62 6.19 -8.00
N THR A 277 -4.33 6.95 -7.15
CA THR A 277 -5.39 6.43 -6.28
C THR A 277 -6.51 5.78 -7.09
N LEU A 278 -7.06 6.50 -8.07
CA LEU A 278 -8.16 5.99 -8.91
C LEU A 278 -7.74 4.82 -9.78
N ALA A 279 -6.56 4.89 -10.39
CA ALA A 279 -6.01 3.80 -11.19
C ALA A 279 -5.72 2.54 -10.35
N GLY A 280 -5.36 2.72 -9.09
CA GLY A 280 -5.18 1.65 -8.11
C GLY A 280 -6.47 0.96 -7.66
N GLY A 281 -7.64 1.56 -7.95
CA GLY A 281 -8.95 0.98 -7.65
C GLY A 281 -9.53 1.41 -6.30
N ALA A 282 -9.04 2.48 -5.71
CA ALA A 282 -9.62 3.16 -4.57
C ALA A 282 -10.22 4.51 -4.97
N ASN A 283 -11.08 5.05 -4.12
CA ASN A 283 -11.49 6.45 -4.20
C ASN A 283 -10.58 7.31 -3.32
N PHE A 284 -10.65 8.62 -3.47
CA PHE A 284 -9.84 9.55 -2.70
C PHE A 284 -10.69 10.36 -1.70
N TRP A 285 -10.04 10.82 -0.64
CA TRP A 285 -10.51 11.84 0.26
C TRP A 285 -9.40 12.88 0.41
N VAL A 286 -9.73 14.17 0.25
CA VAL A 286 -8.75 15.26 0.29
C VAL A 286 -9.09 16.20 1.45
N PRO A 287 -8.23 16.30 2.48
CA PRO A 287 -8.35 17.31 3.51
C PRO A 287 -7.89 18.67 2.98
N PHE A 288 -8.59 19.72 3.38
CA PHE A 288 -8.18 21.10 3.15
C PHE A 288 -8.70 22.01 4.26
N PHE A 289 -7.96 23.09 4.51
CA PHE A 289 -8.35 24.11 5.45
C PHE A 289 -9.24 25.18 4.76
N PRO A 290 -10.03 25.98 5.52
CA PRO A 290 -10.83 27.04 4.93
C PRO A 290 -10.02 28.03 4.07
N SER A 291 -8.77 28.31 4.42
CA SER A 291 -7.85 29.15 3.65
C SER A 291 -7.50 28.54 2.28
N ASP A 292 -7.56 27.23 2.14
CA ASP A 292 -7.21 26.53 0.89
C ASP A 292 -8.30 26.73 -0.17
N LEU A 293 -9.54 27.01 0.25
CA LEU A 293 -10.68 27.17 -0.67
C LEU A 293 -10.48 28.26 -1.72
N SER A 294 -9.60 29.22 -1.47
CA SER A 294 -9.22 30.26 -2.42
C SER A 294 -8.04 29.90 -3.32
N GLN A 295 -7.37 28.76 -3.08
CA GLN A 295 -6.20 28.35 -3.83
C GLN A 295 -6.58 27.78 -5.20
N PRO A 296 -5.90 28.23 -6.28
CA PRO A 296 -6.24 27.79 -7.63
C PRO A 296 -6.03 26.30 -7.87
N GLU A 297 -5.12 25.67 -7.13
CA GLU A 297 -4.78 24.26 -7.22
C GLU A 297 -5.97 23.34 -6.89
N LEU A 298 -6.93 23.79 -6.07
CA LEU A 298 -8.15 23.03 -5.76
C LEU A 298 -9.04 22.76 -6.99
N ARG A 299 -8.83 23.49 -8.09
CA ARG A 299 -9.53 23.18 -9.36
C ARG A 299 -9.22 21.77 -9.86
N VAL A 300 -8.02 21.23 -9.56
CA VAL A 300 -7.64 19.87 -9.92
C VAL A 300 -8.53 18.88 -9.15
N VAL A 301 -8.65 19.03 -7.83
CA VAL A 301 -9.52 18.19 -7.00
C VAL A 301 -10.96 18.24 -7.52
N ALA A 302 -11.47 19.44 -7.79
CA ALA A 302 -12.84 19.62 -8.33
C ALA A 302 -13.03 18.97 -9.71
N ALA A 303 -11.98 18.91 -10.54
CA ALA A 303 -12.05 18.24 -11.84
C ALA A 303 -12.12 16.70 -11.68
N TYR A 304 -11.37 16.14 -10.74
CA TYR A 304 -11.44 14.71 -10.41
C TYR A 304 -12.76 14.31 -9.74
N ASP A 305 -13.29 15.13 -8.82
CA ASP A 305 -14.63 14.95 -8.25
C ASP A 305 -15.72 14.88 -9.34
N LYS A 306 -15.66 15.81 -10.30
CA LYS A 306 -16.61 15.81 -11.44
C LYS A 306 -16.46 14.56 -12.30
N LEU A 307 -15.23 14.09 -12.53
CA LEU A 307 -14.95 12.87 -13.29
C LEU A 307 -15.58 11.66 -12.60
N VAL A 308 -15.34 11.47 -11.31
CA VAL A 308 -15.87 10.35 -10.51
C VAL A 308 -17.40 10.43 -10.45
N LYS A 309 -17.97 11.60 -10.16
CA LYS A 309 -19.43 11.82 -10.10
C LYS A 309 -20.14 11.53 -11.42
N LYS A 310 -19.50 11.87 -12.56
CA LYS A 310 -20.06 11.66 -13.90
C LYS A 310 -20.02 10.19 -14.33
N ASN A 311 -19.08 9.41 -13.78
CA ASN A 311 -18.81 8.02 -14.21
C ASN A 311 -18.73 7.07 -12.99
N PRO A 312 -19.80 6.95 -12.19
CA PRO A 312 -19.76 6.17 -10.94
C PRO A 312 -19.48 4.69 -11.19
N GLU A 313 -19.81 4.17 -12.37
CA GLU A 313 -19.54 2.79 -12.78
C GLU A 313 -18.04 2.50 -12.96
N ALA A 314 -17.25 3.50 -13.33
CA ALA A 314 -15.81 3.36 -13.52
C ALA A 314 -15.02 3.38 -12.19
N PHE A 315 -15.55 4.04 -11.17
CA PHE A 315 -14.86 4.32 -9.91
C PHE A 315 -15.55 3.72 -8.68
N GLY A 316 -16.67 3.01 -8.87
CA GLY A 316 -17.40 2.30 -7.82
C GLY A 316 -16.95 0.84 -7.69
N SER A 317 -17.92 -0.08 -7.71
CA SER A 317 -17.67 -1.52 -7.57
C SER A 317 -17.09 -2.13 -8.84
N THR A 318 -15.81 -1.95 -9.09
CA THR A 318 -15.09 -2.60 -10.20
C THR A 318 -14.15 -3.69 -9.68
N ARG A 319 -13.86 -4.68 -10.53
CA ARG A 319 -12.89 -5.75 -10.24
C ARG A 319 -11.67 -5.60 -11.14
N SER A 320 -10.49 -5.86 -10.59
CA SER A 320 -9.27 -5.89 -11.38
C SER A 320 -9.30 -7.03 -12.41
N MET A 321 -8.71 -6.77 -13.57
CA MET A 321 -8.45 -7.78 -14.60
C MET A 321 -6.96 -8.06 -14.76
N ALA A 322 -6.14 -7.64 -13.80
CA ALA A 322 -4.71 -7.93 -13.77
C ALA A 322 -4.45 -9.44 -13.73
N ARG A 323 -3.35 -9.85 -14.36
CA ARG A 323 -2.88 -11.25 -14.38
C ARG A 323 -1.60 -11.44 -13.56
N VAL A 324 -1.10 -10.35 -12.99
CA VAL A 324 0.09 -10.31 -12.15
C VAL A 324 -0.30 -9.83 -10.76
N ALA A 325 0.15 -10.56 -9.75
CA ALA A 325 0.10 -10.15 -8.35
C ALA A 325 1.51 -9.78 -7.89
N LEU A 326 1.66 -8.61 -7.27
CA LEU A 326 2.85 -8.19 -6.55
C LEU A 326 2.57 -8.35 -5.05
N LEU A 327 3.33 -9.21 -4.40
CA LEU A 327 3.16 -9.45 -2.97
C LEU A 327 3.73 -8.28 -2.15
N TRP A 328 2.89 -7.64 -1.34
CA TRP A 328 3.32 -6.90 -0.17
C TRP A 328 3.58 -7.92 0.95
N PRO A 329 4.84 -8.20 1.31
CA PRO A 329 5.16 -9.29 2.22
C PRO A 329 4.90 -8.89 3.68
N GLY A 330 3.63 -8.85 4.08
CA GLY A 330 3.16 -8.34 5.36
C GLY A 330 3.86 -9.00 6.55
N VAL A 331 3.96 -10.33 6.54
CA VAL A 331 4.65 -11.08 7.60
C VAL A 331 6.13 -10.71 7.70
N SER A 332 6.79 -10.50 6.56
CA SER A 332 8.19 -10.08 6.54
C SER A 332 8.35 -8.64 7.02
N VAL A 333 7.42 -7.76 6.65
CA VAL A 333 7.39 -6.36 7.15
C VAL A 333 7.26 -6.32 8.68
N GLU A 334 6.49 -7.25 9.28
CA GLU A 334 6.32 -7.34 10.72
C GLU A 334 7.56 -7.93 11.43
N PHE A 335 8.15 -8.99 10.92
CA PHE A 335 9.07 -9.85 11.69
C PHE A 335 10.49 -9.99 11.14
N TYR A 336 10.75 -9.58 9.89
CA TYR A 336 12.08 -9.68 9.31
C TYR A 336 13.02 -8.59 9.84
N GLU A 337 14.22 -8.96 10.27
CA GLU A 337 15.22 -8.03 10.83
C GLU A 337 15.67 -6.96 9.82
N GLY A 338 15.75 -7.33 8.54
CA GLY A 338 16.10 -6.41 7.44
C GLY A 338 15.03 -5.38 7.13
N SER A 339 13.81 -5.51 7.70
CA SER A 339 12.76 -4.53 7.49
C SER A 339 13.13 -3.18 8.12
N SER A 340 13.38 -2.18 7.29
CA SER A 340 13.50 -0.80 7.76
C SER A 340 12.13 -0.15 7.73
N VAL A 341 11.48 -0.13 8.87
CA VAL A 341 10.21 0.57 9.02
C VAL A 341 10.43 1.80 9.89
N PRO A 342 9.97 2.99 9.45
CA PRO A 342 10.00 4.15 10.31
C PRO A 342 9.09 3.90 11.51
N LEU A 343 9.69 3.89 12.68
CA LEU A 343 9.01 3.72 13.94
C LEU A 343 8.23 5.00 14.27
N THR A 344 6.92 5.04 13.98
CA THR A 344 5.93 5.75 14.79
C THR A 344 5.91 7.27 14.79
N ASP A 345 6.84 7.95 14.23
CA ASP A 345 6.75 9.39 14.10
C ASP A 345 6.78 9.75 12.62
N PHE A 346 5.65 10.18 12.09
CA PHE A 346 5.50 10.65 10.71
C PHE A 346 6.44 11.81 10.36
N THR A 347 7.12 12.36 11.35
CA THR A 347 8.04 13.48 11.23
C THR A 347 9.51 13.08 11.28
N LYS A 348 9.85 11.82 11.61
CA LYS A 348 11.25 11.36 11.70
C LYS A 348 11.75 10.82 10.37
N GLU A 349 12.96 11.22 10.02
CA GLU A 349 13.65 10.77 8.80
C GLU A 349 13.81 9.23 8.80
N ILE A 350 13.59 8.63 7.63
CA ILE A 350 13.90 7.22 7.40
C ILE A 350 15.43 7.07 7.46
N LYS A 351 15.91 6.23 8.38
CA LYS A 351 17.34 5.89 8.42
C LYS A 351 17.74 5.11 7.18
N ALA A 352 19.03 5.12 6.86
CA ALA A 352 19.59 4.39 5.73
C ALA A 352 19.06 2.95 5.64
N ALA A 353 18.80 2.50 4.41
CA ALA A 353 18.28 1.18 4.12
C ALA A 353 19.14 0.08 4.77
N LYS A 354 18.47 -0.89 5.37
CA LYS A 354 19.12 -2.09 5.90
C LYS A 354 19.38 -3.11 4.78
N VAL A 355 20.25 -4.08 5.05
CA VAL A 355 20.43 -5.22 4.15
C VAL A 355 19.10 -5.90 3.91
N GLY A 356 18.70 -6.05 2.65
CA GLY A 356 17.43 -6.67 2.28
C GLY A 356 16.20 -5.85 2.62
N ASP A 357 16.31 -4.51 2.63
CA ASP A 357 15.17 -3.61 2.89
C ASP A 357 13.95 -3.96 2.05
N ILE A 358 12.90 -4.43 2.72
CA ILE A 358 11.68 -4.92 2.07
C ILE A 358 10.94 -3.80 1.36
N GLY A 359 10.85 -2.63 1.98
CA GLY A 359 10.11 -1.50 1.39
C GLY A 359 10.76 -1.03 0.09
N GLN A 360 12.09 -0.92 0.06
CA GLN A 360 12.83 -0.54 -1.14
C GLN A 360 12.84 -1.64 -2.21
N GLU A 361 12.98 -2.91 -1.81
CA GLU A 361 12.89 -4.04 -2.73
C GLU A 361 11.50 -4.10 -3.39
N PHE A 362 10.44 -3.97 -2.60
CA PHE A 362 9.06 -3.92 -3.10
C PHE A 362 8.86 -2.74 -4.06
N LEU A 363 9.31 -1.54 -3.68
CA LEU A 363 9.17 -0.33 -4.50
C LEU A 363 9.83 -0.50 -5.86
N GLY A 364 11.01 -1.14 -5.93
CA GLY A 364 11.68 -1.39 -7.19
C GLY A 364 10.92 -2.35 -8.10
N PHE A 365 10.34 -3.41 -7.56
CA PHE A 365 9.47 -4.30 -8.35
C PHE A 365 8.18 -3.60 -8.78
N TYR A 366 7.57 -2.77 -7.93
CA TYR A 366 6.42 -1.95 -8.31
C TYR A 366 6.77 -1.02 -9.48
N GLU A 367 7.85 -0.25 -9.36
CA GLU A 367 8.34 0.63 -10.43
C GLU A 367 8.63 -0.15 -11.71
N GLY A 368 9.26 -1.32 -11.60
CA GLY A 368 9.58 -2.18 -12.72
C GLY A 368 8.35 -2.67 -13.48
N LEU A 369 7.30 -3.10 -12.79
CA LEU A 369 6.02 -3.51 -13.38
C LEU A 369 5.29 -2.32 -14.02
N ALA A 370 5.22 -1.18 -13.35
CA ALA A 370 4.61 0.04 -13.87
C ALA A 370 5.30 0.50 -15.16
N ARG A 371 6.66 0.53 -15.19
CA ARG A 371 7.45 0.88 -16.38
C ARG A 371 7.38 -0.17 -17.49
N ALA A 372 7.15 -1.43 -17.15
CA ALA A 372 6.87 -2.47 -18.12
C ALA A 372 5.45 -2.40 -18.70
N GLN A 373 4.61 -1.48 -18.19
CA GLN A 373 3.20 -1.29 -18.58
C GLN A 373 2.38 -2.58 -18.40
N VAL A 374 2.62 -3.27 -17.32
CA VAL A 374 1.91 -4.50 -16.96
C VAL A 374 0.87 -4.16 -15.92
N PRO A 375 -0.42 -4.38 -16.16
CA PRO A 375 -1.43 -4.30 -15.12
C PRO A 375 -1.15 -5.33 -14.01
N PHE A 376 -1.11 -4.88 -12.77
CA PHE A 376 -0.89 -5.73 -11.61
C PHE A 376 -1.70 -5.26 -10.40
N ASP A 377 -1.98 -6.19 -9.51
CA ASP A 377 -2.54 -5.91 -8.18
C ASP A 377 -1.45 -6.05 -7.12
N VAL A 378 -1.61 -5.34 -6.00
CA VAL A 378 -0.83 -5.56 -4.80
C VAL A 378 -1.68 -6.39 -3.85
N ILE A 379 -1.15 -7.52 -3.40
CA ILE A 379 -1.81 -8.44 -2.47
C ILE A 379 -0.90 -8.70 -1.27
N ASP A 380 -1.43 -9.24 -0.20
CA ASP A 380 -0.64 -9.80 0.91
C ASP A 380 -0.95 -11.30 1.11
N GLU A 381 -0.36 -11.90 2.14
CA GLU A 381 -0.49 -13.34 2.39
C GLU A 381 -1.94 -13.76 2.70
N ASP A 382 -2.77 -12.87 3.26
CA ASP A 382 -4.18 -13.13 3.56
C ASP A 382 -5.07 -13.18 2.29
N ASN A 383 -4.51 -12.81 1.13
CA ASN A 383 -5.20 -12.90 -0.17
C ASN A 383 -4.81 -14.13 -0.99
N PHE A 384 -4.08 -15.09 -0.44
CA PHE A 384 -3.58 -16.25 -1.20
C PHE A 384 -4.67 -17.22 -1.67
N ASP A 385 -5.85 -17.19 -1.09
CA ASP A 385 -7.03 -17.88 -1.63
C ASP A 385 -7.43 -17.38 -3.03
N GLY A 386 -7.11 -16.12 -3.35
CA GLY A 386 -7.33 -15.49 -4.65
C GLY A 386 -6.24 -15.75 -5.70
N LEU A 387 -5.12 -16.43 -5.38
CA LEU A 387 -4.02 -16.66 -6.32
C LEU A 387 -4.44 -17.28 -7.65
N PRO A 388 -5.43 -18.20 -7.74
CA PRO A 388 -5.82 -18.80 -9.01
C PRO A 388 -6.33 -17.80 -10.08
N GLN A 389 -6.67 -16.57 -9.72
CA GLN A 389 -7.04 -15.53 -10.69
C GLN A 389 -5.83 -14.93 -11.44
N TYR A 390 -4.61 -15.10 -10.90
CA TYR A 390 -3.38 -14.60 -11.48
C TYR A 390 -2.62 -15.69 -12.25
N GLU A 391 -1.73 -15.25 -13.12
CA GLU A 391 -0.81 -16.10 -13.88
C GLU A 391 0.63 -15.98 -13.37
N LEU A 392 0.94 -14.87 -12.69
CA LEU A 392 2.25 -14.59 -12.12
C LEU A 392 2.13 -13.99 -10.72
N LEU A 393 2.83 -14.57 -9.75
CA LEU A 393 3.10 -14.01 -8.44
C LEU A 393 4.54 -13.47 -8.40
N VAL A 394 4.72 -12.22 -8.01
CA VAL A 394 6.03 -11.58 -7.80
C VAL A 394 6.23 -11.36 -6.30
N MET A 395 7.30 -11.90 -5.75
CA MET A 395 7.61 -11.90 -4.31
C MET A 395 8.94 -11.18 -4.04
N PRO A 396 8.90 -9.84 -3.82
CA PRO A 396 10.10 -9.06 -3.49
C PRO A 396 10.56 -9.37 -2.06
N ASN A 397 11.67 -10.07 -1.91
CA ASN A 397 12.25 -10.41 -0.60
C ASN A 397 11.20 -10.80 0.48
N ALA A 398 10.23 -11.63 0.12
CA ALA A 398 9.26 -12.16 1.08
C ALA A 398 9.94 -13.16 2.02
N ALA A 399 10.84 -12.64 2.86
CA ALA A 399 11.77 -13.41 3.66
C ALA A 399 11.06 -14.35 4.64
N CYS A 400 10.06 -13.82 5.36
CA CYS A 400 9.26 -14.59 6.31
C CYS A 400 8.05 -15.21 5.61
N LEU A 401 7.93 -16.54 5.68
CA LEU A 401 6.83 -17.26 5.06
C LEU A 401 6.49 -18.52 5.88
N SER A 402 5.21 -18.68 6.20
CA SER A 402 4.72 -19.87 6.90
C SER A 402 4.80 -21.12 6.01
N ALA A 403 4.75 -22.30 6.64
CA ALA A 403 4.68 -23.55 5.92
C ALA A 403 3.41 -23.66 5.07
N ASP A 404 2.28 -23.15 5.58
CA ASP A 404 1.01 -23.14 4.84
C ASP A 404 1.05 -22.22 3.64
N SER A 405 1.57 -20.99 3.79
CA SER A 405 1.77 -20.07 2.67
C SER A 405 2.71 -20.66 1.61
N SER A 406 3.80 -21.31 2.04
CA SER A 406 4.73 -22.00 1.14
C SER A 406 4.02 -23.11 0.34
N ARG A 407 3.15 -23.89 0.98
CA ARG A 407 2.34 -24.95 0.34
C ARG A 407 1.37 -24.37 -0.69
N VAL A 408 0.65 -23.30 -0.35
CA VAL A 408 -0.30 -22.64 -1.27
C VAL A 408 0.42 -22.10 -2.51
N ILE A 409 1.57 -21.46 -2.34
CA ILE A 409 2.39 -20.95 -3.45
C ILE A 409 2.90 -22.11 -4.32
N ALA A 410 3.41 -23.19 -3.71
CA ALA A 410 3.87 -24.36 -4.45
C ALA A 410 2.74 -25.01 -5.26
N GLU A 411 1.52 -25.09 -4.71
CA GLU A 411 0.35 -25.60 -5.43
C GLU A 411 -0.04 -24.68 -6.60
N PHE A 412 -0.09 -23.37 -6.38
CA PHE A 412 -0.33 -22.38 -7.44
C PHE A 412 0.62 -22.57 -8.63
N VAL A 413 1.94 -22.74 -8.36
CA VAL A 413 2.90 -22.96 -9.44
C VAL A 413 2.75 -24.36 -10.05
N ARG A 414 2.54 -25.40 -9.26
CA ARG A 414 2.33 -26.77 -9.76
C ARG A 414 1.16 -26.83 -10.73
N GLU A 415 0.10 -26.06 -10.48
CA GLU A 415 -1.10 -25.98 -11.31
C GLU A 415 -0.96 -25.09 -12.55
N GLY A 416 0.19 -24.44 -12.77
CA GLY A 416 0.50 -23.69 -13.97
C GLY A 416 0.71 -22.19 -13.79
N GLY A 417 0.60 -21.68 -12.55
CA GLY A 417 1.03 -20.33 -12.21
C GLY A 417 2.54 -20.17 -12.33
N SER A 418 3.00 -18.94 -12.39
CA SER A 418 4.43 -18.61 -12.40
C SER A 418 4.82 -17.83 -11.15
N LEU A 419 6.09 -17.96 -10.74
CA LEU A 419 6.65 -17.25 -9.59
C LEU A 419 7.91 -16.48 -10.00
N VAL A 420 8.05 -15.24 -9.52
CA VAL A 420 9.32 -14.51 -9.45
C VAL A 420 9.61 -14.20 -7.99
N ALA A 421 10.76 -14.62 -7.49
CA ALA A 421 11.20 -14.39 -6.12
C ALA A 421 12.59 -13.79 -6.08
N SER A 422 12.89 -12.94 -5.10
CA SER A 422 14.21 -12.35 -4.94
C SER A 422 14.78 -12.55 -3.54
N PHE A 423 16.09 -12.52 -3.45
CA PHE A 423 16.92 -12.48 -2.26
C PHE A 423 16.57 -13.57 -1.22
N GLU A 424 16.22 -13.23 0.02
CA GLU A 424 15.95 -14.18 1.11
C GLU A 424 14.50 -14.71 1.14
N THR A 425 13.73 -14.56 0.06
CA THR A 425 12.34 -15.03 0.00
C THR A 425 12.19 -16.46 0.54
N SER A 426 11.34 -16.63 1.58
CA SER A 426 11.02 -17.90 2.28
C SER A 426 12.14 -18.51 3.13
N LEU A 427 13.23 -17.77 3.42
CA LEU A 427 14.35 -18.27 4.24
C LEU A 427 14.04 -18.21 5.75
N TYR A 428 12.99 -17.52 6.16
CA TYR A 428 12.56 -17.40 7.56
C TYR A 428 11.14 -17.96 7.73
N ASP A 429 10.80 -18.36 8.94
CA ASP A 429 9.44 -18.74 9.29
C ASP A 429 8.56 -17.50 9.52
N GLU A 430 7.27 -17.70 9.83
CA GLU A 430 6.32 -16.63 10.09
C GLU A 430 6.57 -15.84 11.39
N LYS A 431 7.61 -16.20 12.15
CA LYS A 431 8.04 -15.51 13.37
C LYS A 431 9.37 -14.77 13.17
N GLY A 432 9.92 -14.79 11.95
CA GLY A 432 11.20 -14.19 11.64
C GLY A 432 12.41 -15.05 12.08
N VAL A 433 12.18 -16.33 12.39
CA VAL A 433 13.29 -17.25 12.73
C VAL A 433 13.86 -17.84 11.44
N ARG A 434 15.17 -17.66 11.26
CA ARG A 434 15.87 -18.18 10.07
C ARG A 434 15.85 -19.70 10.03
N LYS A 435 15.49 -20.24 8.88
CA LYS A 435 15.51 -21.69 8.60
C LYS A 435 16.88 -22.11 8.05
N GLY A 436 17.13 -23.42 8.01
CA GLY A 436 18.34 -23.98 7.40
C GLY A 436 18.38 -23.87 5.88
N ASP A 437 17.21 -23.79 5.23
CA ASP A 437 17.04 -23.63 3.79
C ASP A 437 15.74 -22.87 3.49
N PHE A 438 15.54 -22.51 2.23
CA PHE A 438 14.32 -21.86 1.76
C PHE A 438 13.08 -22.75 1.97
N GLY A 439 11.98 -22.18 2.44
CA GLY A 439 10.70 -22.88 2.46
C GLY A 439 10.19 -23.28 1.08
N LEU A 440 10.72 -22.64 0.02
CA LEU A 440 10.40 -22.87 -1.39
C LEU A 440 11.59 -23.47 -2.17
N ALA A 441 12.59 -24.09 -1.51
CA ALA A 441 13.83 -24.58 -2.13
C ALA A 441 13.57 -25.45 -3.38
N GLU A 442 12.72 -26.49 -3.25
CA GLU A 442 12.38 -27.40 -4.35
C GLU A 442 11.71 -26.64 -5.52
N LEU A 443 10.74 -25.75 -5.22
CA LEU A 443 10.06 -24.95 -6.22
C LEU A 443 11.00 -24.01 -6.95
N LEU A 444 11.92 -23.37 -6.22
CA LEU A 444 12.91 -22.44 -6.79
C LEU A 444 14.05 -23.18 -7.51
N GLY A 445 14.23 -24.48 -7.24
CA GLY A 445 15.30 -25.31 -7.80
C GLY A 445 16.69 -24.95 -7.29
N ILE A 446 16.78 -24.49 -6.05
CA ILE A 446 18.01 -24.04 -5.38
C ILE A 446 18.08 -24.56 -3.95
N GLU A 447 19.29 -24.52 -3.38
CA GLU A 447 19.54 -24.67 -1.94
C GLU A 447 20.34 -23.47 -1.42
N PHE A 448 20.13 -23.11 -0.17
CA PHE A 448 20.87 -22.05 0.50
C PHE A 448 22.27 -22.54 0.90
N SER A 449 23.32 -21.77 0.59
CA SER A 449 24.69 -22.12 0.93
C SER A 449 25.31 -21.29 2.07
N GLY A 450 24.56 -20.37 2.65
CA GLY A 450 24.87 -19.84 3.99
C GLY A 450 25.40 -18.41 4.07
N ARG A 451 25.56 -17.65 2.98
CA ARG A 451 26.15 -16.31 3.05
C ARG A 451 25.39 -15.25 2.24
N VAL A 452 25.09 -14.13 2.91
CA VAL A 452 24.81 -12.85 2.26
C VAL A 452 26.14 -12.15 2.00
N PHE A 453 26.33 -11.58 0.83
CA PHE A 453 27.51 -10.81 0.47
C PHE A 453 27.14 -9.45 -0.11
N GLY A 454 28.03 -8.48 0.06
CA GLY A 454 27.81 -7.07 -0.28
C GLY A 454 28.23 -6.16 0.90
N PRO A 455 28.00 -4.83 0.82
CA PRO A 455 27.45 -4.16 -0.36
C PRO A 455 28.40 -4.23 -1.56
N MET A 456 27.83 -4.52 -2.72
CA MET A 456 28.55 -4.55 -3.99
C MET A 456 28.58 -3.16 -4.60
N GLN A 457 29.77 -2.74 -5.06
CA GLN A 457 30.01 -1.38 -5.54
C GLN A 457 30.59 -1.34 -6.96
N TRP A 458 31.53 -2.22 -7.24
CA TRP A 458 32.22 -2.34 -8.54
C TRP A 458 31.93 -3.68 -9.21
N ASP A 459 30.99 -4.44 -8.67
CA ASP A 459 30.76 -5.82 -9.02
C ASP A 459 29.73 -5.96 -10.13
N TYR A 460 29.75 -7.10 -10.81
CA TYR A 460 28.94 -7.36 -12.01
C TYR A 460 28.23 -8.71 -11.92
N ILE A 461 27.17 -8.81 -12.70
CA ILE A 461 26.56 -10.07 -13.11
C ILE A 461 26.80 -10.27 -14.60
N SER A 462 26.91 -11.52 -15.05
CA SER A 462 27.05 -11.90 -16.46
C SER A 462 25.89 -12.79 -16.86
N PRO A 463 25.00 -12.31 -17.78
CA PRO A 463 23.97 -13.13 -18.40
C PRO A 463 24.56 -14.19 -19.32
N ASP A 464 23.94 -15.37 -19.41
CA ASP A 464 24.27 -16.38 -20.40
C ASP A 464 23.68 -15.96 -21.79
N LEU A 465 24.47 -15.16 -22.50
CA LEU A 465 24.08 -14.64 -23.82
C LEU A 465 24.00 -15.73 -24.90
N GLY A 466 24.52 -16.93 -24.64
CA GLY A 466 24.35 -18.10 -25.51
C GLY A 466 23.03 -18.83 -25.31
N SER A 467 22.28 -18.48 -24.27
CA SER A 467 20.99 -19.11 -23.97
C SER A 467 19.87 -18.59 -24.88
N ASP A 468 19.05 -19.49 -25.40
CA ASP A 468 17.81 -19.16 -26.13
C ASP A 468 16.65 -18.74 -25.19
N SER A 469 16.93 -18.52 -23.91
CA SER A 469 15.91 -18.18 -22.94
C SER A 469 15.20 -16.87 -23.29
N PRO A 470 13.85 -16.86 -23.41
CA PRO A 470 13.10 -15.66 -23.70
C PRO A 470 13.20 -14.61 -22.59
N LEU A 471 13.68 -14.98 -21.40
CA LEU A 471 13.89 -14.07 -20.26
C LEU A 471 15.08 -13.14 -20.49
N LEU A 472 16.08 -13.56 -21.29
CA LEU A 472 17.25 -12.76 -21.64
C LEU A 472 17.10 -11.97 -22.96
N LYS A 473 15.93 -12.05 -23.61
CA LYS A 473 15.72 -11.38 -24.90
C LYS A 473 15.94 -9.87 -24.78
N GLY A 474 16.80 -9.33 -25.66
CA GLY A 474 17.14 -7.90 -25.73
C GLY A 474 18.22 -7.45 -24.73
N ILE A 475 18.74 -8.36 -23.90
CA ILE A 475 19.94 -8.13 -23.11
C ILE A 475 21.14 -8.51 -23.97
N THR A 476 22.05 -7.56 -24.20
CA THR A 476 23.19 -7.73 -25.09
C THR A 476 24.55 -7.47 -24.42
N LYS A 477 24.54 -6.92 -23.21
CA LYS A 477 25.77 -6.64 -22.45
C LYS A 477 26.27 -7.89 -21.75
N GLU A 478 27.54 -8.17 -21.90
CA GLU A 478 28.24 -9.27 -21.24
C GLU A 478 28.29 -9.08 -19.72
N PHE A 479 28.48 -7.82 -19.28
CA PHE A 479 28.53 -7.45 -17.86
C PHE A 479 27.49 -6.38 -17.57
N ILE A 480 26.71 -6.62 -16.53
CA ILE A 480 25.69 -5.71 -16.00
C ILE A 480 26.05 -5.45 -14.54
N PRO A 481 25.93 -4.21 -14.01
CA PRO A 481 26.16 -3.96 -12.59
C PRO A 481 25.38 -4.95 -11.71
N ALA A 482 26.04 -5.50 -10.70
CA ALA A 482 25.40 -6.41 -9.76
C ALA A 482 24.43 -5.68 -8.81
N PRO A 483 23.42 -6.35 -8.21
CA PRO A 483 22.61 -5.78 -7.14
C PRO A 483 23.49 -5.49 -5.91
N THR A 484 23.03 -4.54 -5.08
CA THR A 484 23.79 -4.09 -3.89
C THR A 484 24.13 -5.23 -2.93
N TYR A 485 23.23 -6.19 -2.76
CA TYR A 485 23.48 -7.42 -1.98
C TYR A 485 23.12 -8.65 -2.78
N GLY A 486 23.91 -9.69 -2.61
CA GLY A 486 23.72 -11.02 -3.16
C GLY A 486 23.56 -12.08 -2.09
N LEU A 487 22.97 -13.20 -2.46
CA LEU A 487 22.79 -14.37 -1.63
C LEU A 487 23.48 -15.58 -2.27
N GLU A 488 24.30 -16.27 -1.51
CA GLU A 488 25.01 -17.45 -1.99
C GLU A 488 24.07 -18.65 -2.00
N VAL A 489 23.78 -19.16 -3.19
CA VAL A 489 22.92 -20.32 -3.42
C VAL A 489 23.58 -21.30 -4.37
N LYS A 490 23.14 -22.55 -4.34
CA LYS A 490 23.48 -23.57 -5.33
C LYS A 490 22.22 -24.01 -6.06
N THR A 491 22.35 -24.29 -7.34
CA THR A 491 21.25 -24.89 -8.10
C THR A 491 21.12 -26.38 -7.82
N THR A 492 19.90 -26.85 -7.67
CA THR A 492 19.54 -28.27 -7.57
C THR A 492 18.92 -28.73 -8.91
N THR A 493 17.66 -28.44 -9.13
CA THR A 493 16.94 -28.68 -10.40
C THR A 493 16.89 -27.44 -11.30
N GLY A 494 17.23 -26.27 -10.78
CA GLY A 494 17.15 -25.00 -11.48
C GLY A 494 18.24 -24.82 -12.54
N GLN A 495 17.91 -24.13 -13.63
CA GLN A 495 18.83 -23.71 -14.67
C GLN A 495 19.33 -22.29 -14.41
N THR A 496 20.64 -22.09 -14.33
CA THR A 496 21.24 -20.76 -14.22
C THR A 496 21.23 -20.03 -15.56
N LEU A 497 20.70 -18.80 -15.57
CA LEU A 497 20.65 -17.91 -16.74
C LEU A 497 21.57 -16.69 -16.59
N ALA A 498 22.02 -16.35 -15.38
CA ALA A 498 23.04 -15.33 -15.13
C ALA A 498 23.81 -15.70 -13.86
N ARG A 499 25.06 -15.26 -13.79
CA ARG A 499 25.96 -15.52 -12.65
C ARG A 499 26.55 -14.23 -12.12
N PHE A 500 26.88 -14.21 -10.84
CA PHE A 500 27.75 -13.17 -10.31
C PHE A 500 29.17 -13.34 -10.87
N CYS A 501 29.84 -12.20 -11.05
CA CYS A 501 31.26 -12.19 -11.33
C CYS A 501 32.09 -12.23 -10.04
N THR A 502 33.37 -12.49 -10.15
CA THR A 502 34.31 -12.38 -9.03
C THR A 502 34.38 -10.93 -8.56
N LYS A 503 34.52 -10.75 -7.23
CA LYS A 503 34.59 -9.42 -6.63
C LYS A 503 35.78 -8.64 -7.18
N LEU A 504 35.55 -7.40 -7.58
CA LEU A 504 36.59 -6.45 -7.95
C LEU A 504 37.03 -5.63 -6.73
N VAL A 505 38.26 -5.17 -6.71
CA VAL A 505 38.79 -4.32 -5.65
C VAL A 505 38.59 -2.84 -5.90
N GLY A 506 38.19 -2.45 -7.12
CA GLY A 506 37.88 -1.08 -7.48
C GLY A 506 37.55 -0.91 -8.96
N CYS A 507 37.25 0.32 -9.37
CA CYS A 507 36.85 0.64 -10.75
C CYS A 507 37.97 0.50 -11.81
N TYR A 508 39.21 0.38 -11.38
CA TYR A 508 40.39 0.20 -12.26
C TYR A 508 40.99 -1.21 -12.16
N ASP A 509 40.20 -2.17 -11.69
CA ASP A 509 40.62 -3.57 -11.62
C ASP A 509 40.54 -4.24 -13.00
N HIS A 510 40.93 -5.50 -13.05
CA HIS A 510 40.84 -6.32 -14.27
C HIS A 510 39.38 -6.47 -14.73
N SER A 511 39.19 -6.94 -15.96
CA SER A 511 37.86 -7.31 -16.46
C SER A 511 37.19 -8.33 -15.52
N PRO A 512 35.89 -8.17 -15.26
CA PRO A 512 35.12 -9.09 -14.43
C PRO A 512 35.27 -10.53 -14.94
N GLN A 513 35.44 -11.48 -14.03
CA GLN A 513 35.46 -12.91 -14.35
C GLN A 513 34.17 -13.55 -13.84
N VAL A 514 33.53 -14.35 -14.68
CA VAL A 514 32.30 -15.06 -14.30
C VAL A 514 32.61 -16.08 -13.21
N SER A 515 31.89 -15.97 -12.08
CA SER A 515 32.04 -16.93 -10.97
C SER A 515 31.10 -18.13 -11.16
N HIS A 516 31.16 -19.09 -10.22
CA HIS A 516 30.22 -20.20 -10.17
C HIS A 516 28.86 -19.84 -9.53
N LEU A 517 28.74 -18.68 -8.87
CA LEU A 517 27.57 -18.27 -8.10
C LEU A 517 26.41 -17.85 -9.01
N PRO A 518 25.24 -18.52 -8.96
CA PRO A 518 24.09 -18.13 -9.74
C PRO A 518 23.51 -16.80 -9.26
N PHE A 519 23.04 -15.96 -10.19
CA PHE A 519 22.24 -14.78 -9.92
C PHE A 519 20.79 -14.97 -10.37
N LEU A 520 20.59 -15.39 -11.62
CA LEU A 520 19.27 -15.63 -12.20
C LEU A 520 19.10 -17.12 -12.45
N VAL A 521 18.12 -17.72 -11.78
CA VAL A 521 17.78 -19.15 -11.89
C VAL A 521 16.34 -19.29 -12.35
N THR A 522 16.08 -20.22 -13.26
CA THR A 522 14.73 -20.62 -13.65
C THR A 522 14.53 -22.10 -13.37
N ASN A 523 13.34 -22.47 -12.88
CA ASN A 523 13.00 -23.86 -12.60
C ASN A 523 11.60 -24.19 -13.11
N GLN A 524 11.44 -25.37 -13.70
CA GLN A 524 10.13 -25.92 -14.06
C GLN A 524 9.59 -26.68 -12.85
N PHE A 525 8.38 -26.34 -12.39
CA PHE A 525 7.75 -27.00 -11.26
C PHE A 525 6.28 -27.34 -11.58
N GLY A 526 6.00 -28.64 -11.74
CA GLY A 526 4.71 -29.06 -12.26
C GLY A 526 4.44 -28.47 -13.65
N ARG A 527 3.30 -27.81 -13.81
CA ARG A 527 2.94 -27.13 -15.08
C ARG A 527 3.46 -25.69 -15.16
N GLY A 528 3.87 -25.11 -14.01
CA GLY A 528 4.30 -23.72 -13.90
C GLY A 528 5.80 -23.56 -13.87
N ARG A 529 6.25 -22.33 -13.68
CA ARG A 529 7.66 -21.94 -13.70
C ARG A 529 7.99 -20.99 -12.56
N ALA A 530 9.12 -21.24 -11.90
CA ALA A 530 9.73 -20.32 -10.95
C ALA A 530 10.94 -19.62 -11.56
N VAL A 531 11.13 -18.36 -11.19
CA VAL A 531 12.35 -17.59 -11.46
C VAL A 531 12.83 -17.00 -10.15
N TYR A 532 14.10 -17.20 -9.86
CA TYR A 532 14.75 -16.71 -8.65
C TYR A 532 15.90 -15.77 -8.98
N LEU A 533 15.94 -14.63 -8.28
CA LEU A 533 16.97 -13.59 -8.35
C LEU A 533 17.75 -13.60 -7.03
N ALA A 534 19.01 -14.08 -7.07
CA ALA A 534 19.83 -14.26 -5.87
C ALA A 534 20.42 -12.94 -5.33
N GLY A 535 19.66 -11.85 -5.33
CA GLY A 535 20.10 -10.56 -4.83
C GLY A 535 18.97 -9.56 -4.72
N THR A 536 19.29 -8.37 -4.19
CA THR A 536 18.36 -7.24 -4.01
C THR A 536 18.10 -6.52 -5.33
N PHE A 537 17.38 -7.21 -6.21
CA PHE A 537 17.12 -6.75 -7.59
C PHE A 537 16.25 -5.49 -7.62
N GLY A 538 15.20 -5.45 -6.80
CA GLY A 538 14.29 -4.31 -6.74
C GLY A 538 14.98 -3.04 -6.25
N ILE A 539 15.79 -3.12 -5.20
CA ILE A 539 16.58 -1.99 -4.70
C ILE A 539 17.44 -1.42 -5.83
N SER A 540 18.19 -2.26 -6.51
CA SER A 540 19.08 -1.82 -7.59
C SER A 540 18.31 -1.28 -8.80
N LEU A 541 17.10 -1.80 -9.07
CA LEU A 541 16.25 -1.28 -10.12
C LEU A 541 15.76 0.14 -9.78
N SER A 542 15.30 0.40 -8.56
CA SER A 542 14.82 1.73 -8.15
C SER A 542 15.93 2.75 -8.01
N ASP A 543 17.13 2.34 -7.57
CA ASP A 543 18.25 3.24 -7.36
C ASP A 543 18.92 3.67 -8.67
N PHE A 544 19.16 2.72 -9.57
CA PHE A 544 19.98 2.94 -10.75
C PHE A 544 19.21 2.92 -12.07
N ARG A 545 18.08 2.19 -12.15
CA ARG A 545 17.24 2.08 -13.36
C ARG A 545 17.99 1.67 -14.61
N PHE A 546 18.98 0.77 -14.49
CA PHE A 546 19.72 0.28 -15.63
C PHE A 546 18.77 -0.32 -16.69
N PRO A 547 18.97 -0.03 -17.98
CA PRO A 547 18.10 -0.53 -19.05
C PRO A 547 17.94 -2.04 -19.08
N GLU A 548 19.00 -2.77 -18.69
CA GLU A 548 19.03 -4.24 -18.62
C GLU A 548 18.10 -4.76 -17.53
N TYR A 549 18.05 -4.11 -16.37
CA TYR A 549 17.13 -4.45 -15.27
C TYR A 549 15.66 -4.23 -15.68
N LEU A 550 15.39 -3.10 -16.35
CA LEU A 550 14.05 -2.82 -16.89
C LEU A 550 13.66 -3.81 -18.01
N THR A 551 14.63 -4.20 -18.85
CA THR A 551 14.41 -5.21 -19.91
C THR A 551 14.13 -6.57 -19.30
N LEU A 552 14.90 -6.98 -18.29
CA LEU A 552 14.66 -8.23 -17.56
C LEU A 552 13.28 -8.23 -16.90
N MET A 553 12.90 -7.15 -16.22
CA MET A 553 11.59 -7.02 -15.59
C MET A 553 10.44 -7.12 -16.62
N ARG A 554 10.58 -6.46 -17.76
CA ARG A 554 9.61 -6.55 -18.87
C ARG A 554 9.52 -7.99 -19.43
N ASN A 555 10.64 -8.69 -19.54
CA ASN A 555 10.66 -10.08 -19.97
C ASN A 555 10.04 -11.01 -18.94
N LEU A 556 10.39 -10.87 -17.66
CA LEU A 556 9.78 -11.64 -16.58
C LEU A 556 8.26 -11.51 -16.61
N ALA A 557 7.74 -10.30 -16.53
CA ALA A 557 6.31 -10.08 -16.55
C ALA A 557 5.63 -10.53 -17.87
N GLY A 558 6.25 -10.22 -19.03
CA GLY A 558 5.63 -10.48 -20.33
C GLY A 558 5.78 -11.91 -20.86
N LYS A 559 6.64 -12.75 -20.25
CA LYS A 559 6.82 -14.15 -20.63
C LYS A 559 6.21 -15.14 -19.64
N LEU A 560 5.99 -14.67 -18.40
CA LEU A 560 5.40 -15.48 -17.34
C LEU A 560 3.91 -15.17 -17.13
N SER A 561 3.38 -14.14 -17.79
CA SER A 561 1.93 -13.85 -17.78
C SER A 561 1.45 -13.29 -19.12
N SER A 562 0.15 -13.38 -19.34
CA SER A 562 -0.52 -12.71 -20.45
C SER A 562 -0.75 -11.23 -20.12
N ARG A 563 -0.80 -10.40 -21.18
CA ARG A 563 -1.12 -8.98 -21.04
C ARG A 563 -2.55 -8.73 -21.48
N PRO A 564 -3.47 -8.35 -20.58
CA PRO A 564 -4.86 -8.04 -20.97
C PRO A 564 -4.97 -6.74 -21.78
N VAL A 565 -3.99 -5.86 -21.66
CA VAL A 565 -3.87 -4.61 -22.42
C VAL A 565 -2.40 -4.32 -22.72
N VAL A 566 -2.14 -3.76 -23.90
CA VAL A 566 -0.81 -3.34 -24.37
C VAL A 566 -0.92 -1.90 -24.85
N VAL A 567 -0.07 -1.02 -24.33
CA VAL A 567 0.04 0.37 -24.79
C VAL A 567 1.35 0.52 -25.55
N LYS A 568 1.26 1.05 -26.80
CA LYS A 568 2.43 1.29 -27.63
C LYS A 568 2.70 2.78 -27.73
N ASN A 569 3.91 3.15 -28.11
CA ASN A 569 4.38 4.54 -28.26
C ASN A 569 4.27 5.37 -26.98
N ALA A 570 4.38 4.70 -25.84
CA ALA A 570 4.19 5.32 -24.53
C ALA A 570 5.33 4.92 -23.59
N PRO A 571 6.37 5.73 -23.42
CA PRO A 571 7.53 5.32 -22.62
C PRO A 571 7.21 5.27 -21.14
N TRP A 572 6.39 5.95 -20.53
CA TRP A 572 6.18 6.01 -19.09
C TRP A 572 4.69 6.20 -18.74
N VAL A 573 3.91 5.20 -19.09
CA VAL A 573 2.49 5.16 -18.76
C VAL A 573 2.22 3.96 -17.87
N GLU A 574 1.74 4.20 -16.65
CA GLU A 574 1.20 3.14 -15.83
C GLU A 574 -0.19 2.76 -16.32
N VAL A 575 -0.46 1.47 -16.34
CA VAL A 575 -1.71 0.92 -16.90
C VAL A 575 -2.39 0.06 -15.88
N SER A 576 -3.66 0.29 -15.64
CA SER A 576 -4.52 -0.67 -14.96
C SER A 576 -5.78 -0.95 -15.77
N ILE A 577 -6.38 -2.11 -15.56
CA ILE A 577 -7.58 -2.55 -16.26
C ILE A 577 -8.57 -3.13 -15.25
N ARG A 578 -9.80 -2.62 -15.29
CA ARG A 578 -10.85 -2.98 -14.34
C ARG A 578 -12.15 -3.25 -15.08
N ARG A 579 -13.02 -4.02 -14.47
CA ARG A 579 -14.31 -4.40 -15.05
C ARG A 579 -15.45 -4.11 -14.08
N ALA A 580 -16.48 -3.44 -14.56
CA ALA A 580 -17.83 -3.46 -14.01
C ALA A 580 -18.68 -4.51 -14.75
N ASP A 581 -19.97 -4.62 -14.43
CA ASP A 581 -20.84 -5.65 -15.02
C ASP A 581 -20.94 -5.52 -16.54
N ASP A 582 -21.13 -4.29 -17.05
CA ASP A 582 -21.38 -4.03 -18.46
C ASP A 582 -20.26 -3.30 -19.21
N GLU A 583 -19.15 -2.97 -18.53
CA GLU A 583 -18.07 -2.18 -19.13
C GLU A 583 -16.69 -2.54 -18.56
N VAL A 584 -15.67 -2.45 -19.42
CA VAL A 584 -14.26 -2.56 -19.02
C VAL A 584 -13.64 -1.17 -19.07
N PHE A 585 -12.82 -0.85 -18.10
CA PHE A 585 -12.13 0.43 -17.96
C PHE A 585 -10.62 0.23 -18.01
N VAL A 586 -9.95 0.96 -18.90
CA VAL A 586 -8.49 1.03 -18.96
C VAL A 586 -8.07 2.39 -18.43
N HIS A 587 -7.33 2.40 -17.33
CA HIS A 587 -6.77 3.60 -16.73
C HIS A 587 -5.34 3.78 -17.23
N LEU A 588 -5.01 4.99 -17.65
CA LEU A 588 -3.69 5.38 -18.13
C LEU A 588 -3.20 6.55 -17.28
N VAL A 589 -2.11 6.36 -16.52
CA VAL A 589 -1.45 7.39 -15.73
C VAL A 589 -0.14 7.78 -16.40
N ASN A 590 0.02 9.04 -16.73
CA ASN A 590 1.20 9.57 -17.41
C ASN A 590 2.31 9.86 -16.40
N GLN A 591 3.34 9.02 -16.38
CA GLN A 591 4.49 9.11 -15.46
C GLN A 591 5.67 9.95 -16.00
N THR A 592 5.47 10.74 -17.06
CA THR A 592 6.56 11.52 -17.70
C THR A 592 7.07 12.68 -16.84
N ALA A 593 6.39 13.03 -15.77
CA ALA A 593 6.88 14.00 -14.78
C ALA A 593 8.21 13.60 -14.12
N GLY A 594 8.56 12.32 -14.20
CA GLY A 594 9.72 11.77 -13.51
C GLY A 594 9.43 11.39 -12.06
N LEU A 595 10.47 11.15 -11.29
CA LEU A 595 10.38 10.63 -9.92
C LEU A 595 10.76 11.64 -8.85
N LYS A 596 11.27 12.81 -9.25
CA LYS A 596 11.76 13.83 -8.32
C LYS A 596 10.66 14.84 -8.02
N ARG A 597 10.32 14.98 -6.77
CA ARG A 597 9.32 15.95 -6.28
C ARG A 597 9.91 17.32 -6.02
N PRO A 598 9.13 18.42 -6.06
CA PRO A 598 7.73 18.44 -6.47
C PRO A 598 7.57 18.28 -7.99
N LEU A 599 6.50 17.59 -8.41
CA LEU A 599 6.15 17.45 -9.83
C LEU A 599 5.55 18.78 -10.32
N THR A 600 6.23 19.45 -11.23
CA THR A 600 5.80 20.76 -11.75
C THR A 600 5.44 20.73 -13.23
N HIS A 601 5.75 19.63 -13.91
CA HIS A 601 5.46 19.46 -15.33
C HIS A 601 5.21 18.00 -15.66
N ILE A 602 4.18 17.72 -16.46
CA ILE A 602 3.89 16.43 -17.05
C ILE A 602 3.88 16.62 -18.57
N GLN A 603 4.76 15.93 -19.26
CA GLN A 603 4.81 15.96 -20.73
C GLN A 603 3.59 15.22 -21.30
N ALA A 604 2.71 15.92 -21.98
CA ALA A 604 1.59 15.27 -22.67
C ALA A 604 2.10 14.29 -23.74
N LEU A 605 1.49 13.11 -23.79
CA LEU A 605 1.76 12.09 -24.78
C LEU A 605 0.65 12.09 -25.83
N THR A 606 1.01 11.87 -27.11
CA THR A 606 0.07 11.88 -28.23
C THR A 606 0.06 10.54 -28.97
N ASP A 607 -1.08 10.24 -29.59
CA ASP A 607 -1.27 9.10 -30.49
C ASP A 607 -0.89 7.74 -29.87
N LEU A 608 -1.30 7.53 -28.60
CA LEU A 608 -1.06 6.27 -27.90
C LEU A 608 -1.95 5.16 -28.51
N GLU A 609 -1.34 4.14 -29.05
CA GLU A 609 -2.06 2.95 -29.50
C GLU A 609 -2.30 2.00 -28.33
N VAL A 610 -3.57 1.76 -28.01
CA VAL A 610 -4.00 0.79 -27.00
C VAL A 610 -4.55 -0.45 -27.70
N TYR A 611 -4.00 -1.61 -27.37
CA TYR A 611 -4.41 -2.91 -27.91
C TYR A 611 -4.85 -3.85 -26.81
N LEU A 612 -6.03 -4.45 -26.97
CA LEU A 612 -6.60 -5.44 -26.05
C LEU A 612 -6.63 -6.81 -26.74
N PRO A 613 -5.68 -7.70 -26.44
CA PRO A 613 -5.62 -9.03 -27.00
C PRO A 613 -6.88 -9.84 -26.69
N LYS A 614 -7.30 -10.67 -27.64
CA LYS A 614 -8.44 -11.62 -27.50
C LYS A 614 -9.80 -10.95 -27.17
N SER A 615 -9.91 -9.63 -27.24
CA SER A 615 -11.11 -8.86 -26.94
C SER A 615 -11.70 -8.27 -28.24
N LYS A 616 -13.03 -8.08 -28.28
CA LYS A 616 -13.73 -7.56 -29.46
C LYS A 616 -14.62 -6.37 -29.11
N PHE A 617 -13.98 -5.27 -28.68
CA PHE A 617 -14.69 -4.02 -28.41
C PHE A 617 -14.90 -3.23 -29.70
N LYS A 618 -16.15 -2.89 -30.01
CA LYS A 618 -16.51 -2.08 -31.18
C LYS A 618 -16.50 -0.58 -30.88
N HIS A 619 -16.66 -0.22 -29.62
CA HIS A 619 -16.74 1.15 -29.13
C HIS A 619 -15.72 1.37 -28.03
N ALA A 620 -15.14 2.55 -28.01
CA ALA A 620 -14.26 3.02 -26.95
C ALA A 620 -14.49 4.53 -26.78
N ARG A 621 -14.54 4.99 -25.53
CA ARG A 621 -14.67 6.41 -25.22
C ARG A 621 -13.72 6.80 -24.08
N THR A 622 -13.21 8.02 -24.15
CA THR A 622 -12.47 8.61 -23.02
C THR A 622 -13.47 9.21 -22.03
N LEU A 623 -13.27 8.99 -20.74
CA LEU A 623 -14.19 9.49 -19.71
C LEU A 623 -13.86 10.92 -19.29
N ARG A 624 -12.56 11.26 -19.15
CA ARG A 624 -12.14 12.59 -18.72
C ARG A 624 -12.24 13.62 -19.85
N SER A 625 -11.70 13.30 -21.02
CA SER A 625 -11.77 14.18 -22.19
C SER A 625 -13.08 14.05 -22.99
N SER A 626 -13.95 13.10 -22.66
CA SER A 626 -15.29 12.89 -23.25
C SER A 626 -15.27 12.77 -24.78
N LYS A 627 -14.35 11.97 -25.35
CA LYS A 627 -14.21 11.75 -26.79
C LYS A 627 -14.54 10.31 -27.16
N GLU A 628 -15.28 10.11 -28.24
CA GLU A 628 -15.39 8.80 -28.88
C GLU A 628 -14.09 8.46 -29.62
N LEU A 629 -13.65 7.19 -29.49
CA LEU A 629 -12.44 6.69 -30.13
C LEU A 629 -12.80 5.72 -31.25
N ARG A 630 -12.14 5.86 -32.40
CA ARG A 630 -12.29 4.92 -33.51
C ARG A 630 -11.60 3.60 -33.16
N THR A 631 -12.38 2.54 -33.05
CA THR A 631 -11.87 1.20 -32.78
C THR A 631 -11.61 0.43 -34.07
N LYS A 632 -10.58 -0.42 -34.07
CA LYS A 632 -10.31 -1.43 -35.06
C LYS A 632 -10.37 -2.80 -34.40
N VAL A 633 -11.11 -3.72 -34.99
CA VAL A 633 -11.25 -5.10 -34.48
C VAL A 633 -10.68 -6.06 -35.52
N ASP A 634 -9.77 -6.92 -35.13
CA ASP A 634 -9.17 -7.95 -35.94
C ASP A 634 -9.32 -9.35 -35.31
N ARG A 635 -8.65 -10.37 -35.88
CA ARG A 635 -8.67 -11.74 -35.35
C ARG A 635 -7.99 -11.85 -33.98
N GLY A 636 -7.02 -10.98 -33.71
CA GLY A 636 -6.20 -11.01 -32.48
C GLY A 636 -6.78 -10.19 -31.34
N GLY A 637 -7.63 -9.18 -31.61
CA GLY A 637 -8.16 -8.31 -30.57
C GLY A 637 -8.80 -7.03 -31.08
N SER A 638 -8.82 -6.02 -30.22
CA SER A 638 -9.30 -4.68 -30.55
C SER A 638 -8.21 -3.64 -30.29
N SER A 639 -8.13 -2.60 -31.12
CA SER A 639 -7.22 -1.48 -30.92
C SER A 639 -7.92 -0.14 -31.15
N PHE A 640 -7.40 0.89 -30.49
CA PHE A 640 -7.79 2.28 -30.69
C PHE A 640 -6.63 3.21 -30.34
N THR A 641 -6.72 4.46 -30.80
CA THR A 641 -5.71 5.48 -30.52
C THR A 641 -6.27 6.51 -29.55
N VAL A 642 -5.55 6.76 -28.44
CA VAL A 642 -5.81 7.88 -27.53
C VAL A 642 -5.06 9.09 -28.06
N PRO A 643 -5.76 10.14 -28.52
CA PRO A 643 -5.11 11.26 -29.21
C PRO A 643 -4.14 12.04 -28.32
N VAL A 644 -4.51 12.25 -27.05
CA VAL A 644 -3.70 12.97 -26.06
C VAL A 644 -3.92 12.35 -24.68
N LEU A 645 -2.84 12.04 -24.00
CA LEU A 645 -2.81 11.71 -22.59
C LEU A 645 -2.03 12.83 -21.88
N ALA A 646 -2.75 13.74 -21.21
CA ALA A 646 -2.12 14.83 -20.45
C ALA A 646 -1.45 14.28 -19.17
N ASP A 647 -2.22 13.98 -18.17
CA ASP A 647 -1.80 13.42 -16.88
C ASP A 647 -2.50 12.07 -16.60
N TYR A 648 -3.78 11.99 -16.82
CA TYR A 648 -4.61 10.81 -16.57
C TYR A 648 -5.79 10.73 -17.54
N GLU A 649 -6.12 9.52 -17.97
CA GLU A 649 -7.31 9.24 -18.76
C GLU A 649 -7.87 7.85 -18.42
N VAL A 650 -9.18 7.69 -18.52
CA VAL A 650 -9.87 6.41 -18.42
C VAL A 650 -10.60 6.14 -19.72
N ILE A 651 -10.42 4.95 -20.28
CA ILE A 651 -11.10 4.51 -21.48
C ILE A 651 -12.19 3.51 -21.08
N GLY A 652 -13.44 3.87 -21.34
CA GLY A 652 -14.59 2.99 -21.20
C GLY A 652 -14.82 2.16 -22.44
N LEU A 653 -15.03 0.85 -22.26
CA LEU A 653 -15.17 -0.18 -23.29
C LEU A 653 -16.43 -1.00 -23.00
N PRO A 654 -17.60 -0.64 -23.58
CA PRO A 654 -18.85 -1.37 -23.35
C PRO A 654 -18.77 -2.83 -23.79
N LEU A 655 -19.29 -3.74 -22.95
CA LEU A 655 -19.30 -5.19 -23.21
C LEU A 655 -20.46 -5.62 -24.10
N ARG A 656 -21.54 -4.82 -24.15
CA ARG A 656 -22.74 -5.12 -24.93
C ARG A 656 -23.08 -3.94 -25.87
N ARG A 657 -23.21 -4.24 -27.12
CA ARG A 657 -24.21 -3.80 -28.09
C ARG A 657 -24.40 -4.79 -29.18
#